data_f91d47328aed755e5f2f39a5e11fef44
#
_entry.id   f91d47328aed755e5f2f39a5e11fef44
#
_cell.length_a   1.000
_cell.length_b   1.000
_cell.length_c   1.000
_cell.angle_alpha   90.00
_cell.angle_beta   90.00
_cell.angle_gamma   90.00
#
_symmetry.space_group_name_H-M   'P 1'
#
loop_
_entity.id
_entity.type
_entity.pdbx_description
1 polymer ?
#
loop_
_entity_poly.entity_id
_entity_poly.type
_entity_poly.pdbx_seq_one_letter_code
_entity_poly.pdbx_strand_id
1 'polypeptide(L)'
;MSSLSSGLPGLIATMPDSSFAAAPSAVSSLSPVKAERPASPVNRTGTQQSAESGETSIDLFIQTLLAEKNLQPSPEADRITLLRRVSLDLTGLPPSISEVEEFLTDSESDAEAAYEKVVDRLLQSPAHGERWGRWWLDQARYADSNGYSVDAPRQIWKYRDWVVNALNRDMPFDQFTIEQLAGDLLPEATDDQRIATGFHRNTQINQEGGIDPEQFRIDSVFDRVATTGTVWLGLTIGCAQCHDHKFDPILQKEYYQLFAFFNNQDEPILTVYDSGIDAPALTKEKKSLEQTMDEQVATSSDALAMWESGLTDDQRRGLSKELVKILETDKSKRNAVQNRSLFAAGPGLSDEAFQKAVTRTKEIERVLSGGVTTLVMKEMASPRKSTVFTQGDFTRPADEVSCGTPSALPPLQTSAGSANRLDLARWIVSSENPLTARVIVNRVWQQYFGRGIVETDNDFGLQGSMPTHPELLDWLAVEFMEKGWSLKQLHRQIVMSGTYRQSSHVRVDLAEKDPDNYLLARQRRLRLDAEIVRDVSLSASGLLSGKMGGPPVYPPIPQGVMSLGQANREWKVSAGEDRYRRGFYTFVYRATPPPSMSVFDAPDGYSTCTRRVRSNTPLQALALMNDTAFVEFAEALAKIIQQDGLETAFRRCTSRFPSLEEVAVLKTLDTLSAARVLLNLDETVTRE
;
A
#
# COMPACT_ATOMS: atom_id res chain seq x y z
N MET A 1 41.51 37.58 16.98
CA MET A 1 42.95 37.36 16.83
C MET A 1 43.12 36.31 15.74
N SER A 2 43.64 36.81 14.66
CA SER A 2 44.57 36.29 13.67
C SER A 2 44.24 34.95 13.02
N SER A 3 43.64 34.92 11.82
CA SER A 3 44.31 34.91 10.48
C SER A 3 45.34 33.80 10.27
N LEU A 4 44.99 32.85 9.39
CA LEU A 4 45.92 32.29 8.43
C LEU A 4 45.15 31.78 7.19
N SER A 5 45.25 32.56 6.14
CA SER A 5 44.93 32.21 4.77
C SER A 5 46.12 31.45 4.17
N SER A 6 45.90 30.34 3.48
CA SER A 6 46.79 29.90 2.44
C SER A 6 45.98 29.26 1.32
N GLY A 7 45.98 29.97 0.18
CA GLY A 7 45.36 29.55 -1.07
C GLY A 7 46.12 28.44 -1.75
N LEU A 8 45.35 27.62 -2.50
CA LEU A 8 45.88 26.79 -3.57
C LEU A 8 45.14 27.18 -4.87
N PRO A 9 45.86 27.33 -5.99
CA PRO A 9 45.29 27.83 -7.23
C PRO A 9 44.51 26.75 -7.99
N GLY A 10 43.47 27.21 -8.68
CA GLY A 10 42.61 26.39 -9.50
C GLY A 10 43.33 25.72 -10.67
N LEU A 11 42.91 24.47 -10.88
CA LEU A 11 43.03 23.77 -12.14
C LEU A 11 41.61 23.46 -12.61
N ILE A 12 41.05 24.40 -13.38
CA ILE A 12 39.90 24.12 -14.23
C ILE A 12 40.43 23.32 -15.41
N ALA A 13 40.38 22.01 -15.34
CA ALA A 13 40.59 21.18 -16.53
C ALA A 13 39.27 21.23 -17.32
N THR A 14 39.29 21.91 -18.45
CA THR A 14 38.29 21.79 -19.51
C THR A 14 38.36 20.36 -20.05
N MET A 15 37.33 19.56 -19.71
CA MET A 15 37.16 18.26 -20.36
C MET A 15 36.63 18.47 -21.79
N PRO A 16 37.15 17.73 -22.78
CA PRO A 16 36.67 17.82 -24.14
C PRO A 16 35.27 17.27 -24.28
N ASP A 17 34.47 17.91 -25.13
CA ASP A 17 33.19 17.41 -25.64
C ASP A 17 33.35 15.98 -26.16
N SER A 18 33.00 14.99 -25.35
CA SER A 18 32.88 13.62 -25.82
C SER A 18 31.40 13.31 -25.96
N SER A 19 30.96 13.27 -27.21
CA SER A 19 29.71 12.64 -27.60
C SER A 19 29.76 11.16 -27.21
N PHE A 20 29.40 10.84 -25.96
CA PHE A 20 29.14 9.49 -25.54
C PHE A 20 27.71 9.14 -25.98
N ALA A 21 27.59 8.54 -27.17
CA ALA A 21 26.50 7.65 -27.45
C ALA A 21 26.71 6.42 -26.55
N ALA A 22 26.17 6.46 -25.33
CA ALA A 22 26.17 5.31 -24.45
C ALA A 22 25.33 4.22 -25.12
N ALA A 23 25.87 3.02 -25.28
CA ALA A 23 25.10 1.85 -25.65
C ALA A 23 24.04 1.64 -24.57
N PRO A 24 22.74 1.48 -24.94
CA PRO A 24 21.68 1.23 -23.97
C PRO A 24 21.97 -0.05 -23.17
N SER A 25 21.66 -0.06 -21.87
CA SER A 25 21.71 -1.29 -21.08
C SER A 25 20.80 -2.34 -21.74
N ALA A 26 21.22 -3.60 -21.79
CA ALA A 26 20.49 -4.67 -22.48
C ALA A 26 19.07 -4.89 -21.97
N VAL A 27 18.72 -4.37 -20.78
CA VAL A 27 17.41 -4.53 -20.15
C VAL A 27 16.46 -3.37 -20.41
N SER A 28 16.96 -2.13 -20.58
CA SER A 28 16.13 -0.94 -20.67
C SER A 28 15.68 -0.55 -22.09
N SER A 29 16.32 -1.07 -23.15
CA SER A 29 16.14 -0.56 -24.51
C SER A 29 15.29 -1.43 -25.45
N LEU A 30 14.96 -2.64 -25.06
CA LEU A 30 14.19 -3.57 -25.88
C LEU A 30 12.93 -4.01 -25.14
N SER A 31 11.77 -4.00 -25.83
CA SER A 31 10.56 -4.62 -25.33
C SER A 31 10.83 -6.07 -24.91
N PRO A 32 10.19 -6.58 -23.84
CA PRO A 32 10.37 -7.96 -23.42
C PRO A 32 10.06 -8.90 -24.59
N VAL A 33 10.96 -9.85 -24.85
CA VAL A 33 10.76 -10.88 -25.85
C VAL A 33 10.52 -12.19 -25.09
N LYS A 34 9.49 -12.93 -25.49
CA LYS A 34 9.21 -14.23 -24.89
C LYS A 34 10.34 -15.20 -25.24
N ALA A 35 11.24 -15.44 -24.29
CA ALA A 35 12.30 -16.39 -24.45
C ALA A 35 11.73 -17.80 -24.67
N GLU A 36 12.35 -18.58 -25.56
CA GLU A 36 11.99 -19.98 -25.73
C GLU A 36 12.30 -20.74 -24.43
N ARG A 37 11.40 -21.66 -24.06
CA ARG A 37 11.64 -22.53 -22.90
C ARG A 37 12.88 -23.38 -23.16
N PRO A 38 13.85 -23.47 -22.24
CA PRO A 38 14.96 -24.39 -22.36
C PRO A 38 14.44 -25.83 -22.47
N ALA A 39 15.11 -26.64 -23.24
CA ALA A 39 14.85 -28.08 -23.19
C ALA A 39 15.28 -28.63 -21.82
N SER A 40 14.57 -29.66 -21.32
CA SER A 40 14.97 -30.33 -20.07
C SER A 40 16.45 -30.71 -20.10
N PRO A 41 17.23 -30.42 -19.03
CA PRO A 41 18.65 -30.73 -19.01
C PRO A 41 18.90 -32.22 -19.19
N VAL A 42 19.85 -32.55 -20.05
CA VAL A 42 20.26 -33.94 -20.32
C VAL A 42 21.26 -34.36 -19.23
N ASN A 43 20.98 -35.46 -18.53
CA ASN A 43 21.95 -36.02 -17.59
C ASN A 43 23.23 -36.44 -18.31
N ARG A 44 24.39 -36.40 -17.60
CA ARG A 44 25.72 -36.86 -18.11
C ARG A 44 25.75 -38.29 -18.70
N THR A 45 24.68 -39.08 -18.52
CA THR A 45 24.50 -40.41 -19.07
C THR A 45 23.79 -40.41 -20.43
N GLY A 46 23.44 -39.24 -21.00
CA GLY A 46 22.81 -39.14 -22.31
C GLY A 46 21.34 -39.55 -22.38
N THR A 47 20.72 -39.85 -21.26
CA THR A 47 19.27 -40.04 -21.15
C THR A 47 18.60 -38.70 -20.86
N GLN A 48 17.72 -38.24 -21.76
CA GLN A 48 16.79 -37.19 -21.42
C GLN A 48 16.01 -37.65 -20.18
N GLN A 49 16.09 -36.88 -19.07
CA GLN A 49 15.10 -37.06 -18.03
C GLN A 49 13.75 -36.77 -18.70
N SER A 50 12.88 -37.76 -18.75
CA SER A 50 11.46 -37.53 -19.02
C SER A 50 11.05 -36.43 -18.03
N ALA A 51 10.47 -35.33 -18.52
CA ALA A 51 9.89 -34.29 -17.67
C ALA A 51 9.06 -35.02 -16.60
N GLU A 52 9.56 -35.03 -15.36
CA GLU A 52 8.78 -35.56 -14.26
C GLU A 52 7.51 -34.72 -14.24
N SER A 53 6.36 -35.33 -14.13
CA SER A 53 5.06 -34.72 -14.09
C SER A 53 5.08 -33.70 -12.96
N GLY A 54 5.27 -32.39 -13.25
CA GLY A 54 5.35 -31.32 -12.26
C GLY A 54 6.38 -30.20 -12.54
N GLU A 55 7.31 -30.36 -13.49
CA GLU A 55 8.25 -29.30 -13.85
C GLU A 55 7.56 -28.11 -14.54
N THR A 56 7.72 -26.91 -13.96
CA THR A 56 7.18 -25.67 -14.53
C THR A 56 8.21 -25.02 -15.48
N SER A 57 7.74 -24.04 -16.29
CA SER A 57 8.64 -23.26 -17.13
C SER A 57 9.71 -22.52 -16.32
N ILE A 58 9.38 -22.05 -15.10
CA ILE A 58 10.34 -21.41 -14.19
C ILE A 58 11.48 -22.37 -13.86
N ASP A 59 11.15 -23.63 -13.54
CA ASP A 59 12.12 -24.64 -13.15
C ASP A 59 13.11 -24.95 -14.28
N LEU A 60 12.65 -24.96 -15.53
CA LEU A 60 13.53 -25.20 -16.68
C LEU A 60 14.62 -24.12 -16.81
N PHE A 61 14.26 -22.84 -16.63
CA PHE A 61 15.25 -21.75 -16.66
C PHE A 61 16.26 -21.87 -15.50
N ILE A 62 15.77 -22.13 -14.29
CA ILE A 62 16.62 -22.23 -13.09
C ILE A 62 17.53 -23.45 -13.18
N GLN A 63 17.00 -24.62 -13.52
CA GLN A 63 17.77 -25.87 -13.60
C GLN A 63 18.81 -25.86 -14.72
N THR A 64 18.52 -25.19 -15.85
CA THR A 64 19.49 -25.03 -16.94
C THR A 64 20.72 -24.28 -16.43
N LEU A 65 20.55 -23.14 -15.75
CA LEU A 65 21.68 -22.38 -15.21
C LEU A 65 22.39 -23.14 -14.08
N LEU A 66 21.67 -23.84 -13.21
CA LEU A 66 22.27 -24.69 -12.17
C LEU A 66 23.15 -25.79 -12.79
N ALA A 67 22.66 -26.46 -13.85
CA ALA A 67 23.39 -27.51 -14.53
C ALA A 67 24.69 -26.99 -15.16
N GLU A 68 24.68 -25.81 -15.78
CA GLU A 68 25.89 -25.14 -16.30
C GLU A 68 26.93 -24.86 -15.20
N LYS A 69 26.48 -24.58 -13.98
CA LYS A 69 27.35 -24.36 -12.82
C LYS A 69 27.69 -25.64 -12.04
N ASN A 70 27.26 -26.81 -12.52
CA ASN A 70 27.41 -28.08 -11.82
C ASN A 70 26.83 -28.07 -10.41
N LEU A 71 25.62 -27.48 -10.26
CA LEU A 71 24.81 -27.46 -9.07
C LEU A 71 23.50 -28.23 -9.30
N GLN A 72 22.92 -28.72 -8.22
CA GLN A 72 21.61 -29.36 -8.25
C GLN A 72 20.65 -28.54 -7.36
N PRO A 73 19.35 -28.45 -7.69
CA PRO A 73 18.37 -27.87 -6.80
C PRO A 73 18.30 -28.63 -5.47
N SER A 74 17.89 -27.97 -4.41
CA SER A 74 17.58 -28.64 -3.14
C SER A 74 16.32 -29.49 -3.29
N PRO A 75 16.17 -30.57 -2.50
CA PRO A 75 14.93 -31.32 -2.46
C PRO A 75 13.77 -30.42 -2.03
N GLU A 76 12.55 -30.87 -2.30
CA GLU A 76 11.35 -30.20 -1.82
C GLU A 76 11.34 -30.11 -0.28
N ALA A 77 10.79 -29.02 0.26
CA ALA A 77 10.55 -28.86 1.68
C ALA A 77 9.51 -29.88 2.19
N ASP A 78 9.54 -30.21 3.49
CA ASP A 78 8.48 -31.02 4.06
C ASP A 78 7.10 -30.35 3.93
N ARG A 79 6.05 -31.15 3.97
CA ARG A 79 4.67 -30.73 3.70
C ARG A 79 4.19 -29.61 4.64
N ILE A 80 4.53 -29.67 5.93
CA ILE A 80 4.09 -28.66 6.91
C ILE A 80 4.82 -27.33 6.67
N THR A 81 6.12 -27.38 6.44
CA THR A 81 6.94 -26.22 6.07
C THR A 81 6.39 -25.57 4.80
N LEU A 82 6.08 -26.38 3.77
CA LEU A 82 5.56 -25.86 2.50
C LEU A 82 4.18 -25.23 2.66
N LEU A 83 3.26 -25.86 3.39
CA LEU A 83 1.94 -25.30 3.69
C LEU A 83 2.04 -23.97 4.45
N ARG A 84 2.89 -23.92 5.50
CA ARG A 84 3.10 -22.71 6.29
C ARG A 84 3.68 -21.58 5.44
N ARG A 85 4.68 -21.89 4.63
CA ARG A 85 5.31 -20.95 3.70
C ARG A 85 4.30 -20.31 2.77
N VAL A 86 3.55 -21.12 2.03
CA VAL A 86 2.60 -20.62 1.03
C VAL A 86 1.44 -19.87 1.68
N SER A 87 0.99 -20.26 2.87
CA SER A 87 -0.04 -19.56 3.62
C SER A 87 0.43 -18.15 4.03
N LEU A 88 1.62 -18.04 4.59
CA LEU A 88 2.22 -16.75 4.99
C LEU A 88 2.52 -15.85 3.78
N ASP A 89 3.00 -16.42 2.68
CA ASP A 89 3.33 -15.64 1.48
C ASP A 89 2.10 -15.13 0.76
N LEU A 90 1.04 -15.92 0.65
CA LEU A 90 -0.18 -15.53 -0.07
C LEU A 90 -1.17 -14.73 0.77
N THR A 91 -1.26 -14.98 2.08
CA THR A 91 -2.29 -14.36 2.93
C THR A 91 -1.71 -13.60 4.15
N GLY A 92 -0.44 -13.80 4.49
CA GLY A 92 0.17 -13.25 5.70
C GLY A 92 -0.35 -13.90 6.99
N LEU A 93 -1.02 -15.04 6.90
CA LEU A 93 -1.55 -15.78 8.05
C LEU A 93 -1.00 -17.20 8.06
N PRO A 94 -0.69 -17.78 9.23
CA PRO A 94 -0.30 -19.18 9.34
C PRO A 94 -1.54 -20.07 9.12
N PRO A 95 -1.36 -21.31 8.66
CA PRO A 95 -2.46 -22.26 8.59
C PRO A 95 -2.95 -22.62 9.99
N SER A 96 -4.22 -22.88 10.15
CA SER A 96 -4.81 -23.45 11.35
C SER A 96 -4.40 -24.93 11.51
N ILE A 97 -4.54 -25.47 12.72
CA ILE A 97 -4.24 -26.89 12.99
C ILE A 97 -5.11 -27.79 12.10
N SER A 98 -6.38 -27.45 11.91
CA SER A 98 -7.29 -28.24 11.03
C SER A 98 -6.88 -28.20 9.55
N GLU A 99 -6.40 -27.05 9.06
CA GLU A 99 -5.89 -26.94 7.69
C GLU A 99 -4.61 -27.75 7.48
N VAL A 100 -3.74 -27.84 8.50
CA VAL A 100 -2.57 -28.72 8.46
C VAL A 100 -2.99 -30.17 8.38
N GLU A 101 -3.94 -30.61 9.21
CA GLU A 101 -4.41 -32.00 9.26
C GLU A 101 -5.14 -32.40 7.95
N GLU A 102 -5.97 -31.52 7.42
CA GLU A 102 -6.63 -31.72 6.12
C GLU A 102 -5.59 -31.86 4.99
N PHE A 103 -4.63 -30.95 4.91
CA PHE A 103 -3.60 -31.00 3.88
C PHE A 103 -2.74 -32.25 3.95
N LEU A 104 -2.35 -32.69 5.16
CA LEU A 104 -1.58 -33.93 5.32
C LEU A 104 -2.38 -35.13 4.87
N THR A 105 -3.66 -35.22 5.22
CA THR A 105 -4.57 -36.30 4.81
C THR A 105 -4.77 -36.33 3.30
N ASP A 106 -5.08 -35.19 2.69
CA ASP A 106 -5.25 -35.08 1.23
C ASP A 106 -3.97 -35.48 0.49
N SER A 107 -2.81 -35.08 1.05
CA SER A 107 -1.48 -35.38 0.48
C SER A 107 -1.06 -36.86 0.53
N GLU A 108 -1.76 -37.71 1.31
CA GLU A 108 -1.50 -39.15 1.32
C GLU A 108 -1.97 -39.81 0.00
N SER A 109 -3.01 -39.26 -0.63
CA SER A 109 -3.56 -39.76 -1.88
C SER A 109 -2.90 -39.14 -3.12
N ASP A 110 -2.75 -37.81 -3.14
CA ASP A 110 -2.14 -37.06 -4.23
C ASP A 110 -1.57 -35.73 -3.67
N ALA A 111 -0.27 -35.66 -3.46
CA ALA A 111 0.40 -34.51 -2.86
C ALA A 111 0.36 -33.27 -3.78
N GLU A 112 0.40 -33.44 -5.09
CA GLU A 112 0.36 -32.34 -6.05
C GLU A 112 -1.03 -31.71 -6.10
N ALA A 113 -2.07 -32.52 -6.26
CA ALA A 113 -3.45 -32.03 -6.25
C ALA A 113 -3.83 -31.39 -4.89
N ALA A 114 -3.36 -31.95 -3.78
CA ALA A 114 -3.56 -31.37 -2.45
C ALA A 114 -2.91 -29.98 -2.32
N TYR A 115 -1.69 -29.81 -2.82
CA TYR A 115 -1.00 -28.53 -2.79
C TYR A 115 -1.66 -27.51 -3.72
N GLU A 116 -2.06 -27.89 -4.92
CA GLU A 116 -2.80 -27.05 -5.85
C GLU A 116 -4.12 -26.55 -5.24
N LYS A 117 -4.89 -27.44 -4.60
CA LYS A 117 -6.12 -27.11 -3.86
C LYS A 117 -5.87 -26.02 -2.79
N VAL A 118 -4.77 -26.14 -2.04
CA VAL A 118 -4.37 -25.15 -1.03
C VAL A 118 -4.03 -23.82 -1.69
N VAL A 119 -3.22 -23.81 -2.73
CA VAL A 119 -2.82 -22.58 -3.44
C VAL A 119 -4.05 -21.84 -3.97
N ASP A 120 -4.96 -22.53 -4.64
CA ASP A 120 -6.17 -21.95 -5.21
C ASP A 120 -7.10 -21.37 -4.12
N ARG A 121 -7.25 -22.06 -2.99
CA ARG A 121 -7.98 -21.57 -1.82
C ARG A 121 -7.37 -20.30 -1.25
N LEU A 122 -6.05 -20.25 -1.07
CA LEU A 122 -5.34 -19.09 -0.53
C LEU A 122 -5.42 -17.88 -1.45
N LEU A 123 -5.31 -18.05 -2.76
CA LEU A 123 -5.48 -16.99 -3.76
C LEU A 123 -6.91 -16.43 -3.80
N GLN A 124 -7.92 -17.23 -3.45
CA GLN A 124 -9.31 -16.79 -3.33
C GLN A 124 -9.62 -16.15 -1.97
N SER A 125 -8.76 -16.32 -0.97
CA SER A 125 -8.96 -15.76 0.36
C SER A 125 -8.97 -14.23 0.33
N PRO A 126 -9.91 -13.56 1.01
CA PRO A 126 -9.89 -12.10 1.17
C PRO A 126 -8.59 -11.58 1.83
N ALA A 127 -7.93 -12.39 2.66
CA ALA A 127 -6.66 -12.06 3.29
C ALA A 127 -5.51 -11.89 2.28
N HIS A 128 -5.66 -12.43 1.05
CA HIS A 128 -4.71 -12.22 -0.05
C HIS A 128 -4.58 -10.73 -0.40
N GLY A 129 -5.69 -10.02 -0.57
CA GLY A 129 -5.67 -8.58 -0.85
C GLY A 129 -5.09 -7.75 0.29
N GLU A 130 -5.25 -8.16 1.57
CA GLU A 130 -4.61 -7.47 2.70
C GLU A 130 -3.09 -7.66 2.68
N ARG A 131 -2.61 -8.89 2.44
CA ARG A 131 -1.17 -9.21 2.36
C ARG A 131 -0.49 -8.45 1.23
N TRP A 132 -1.02 -8.53 0.03
CA TRP A 132 -0.45 -7.90 -1.16
C TRP A 132 -0.80 -6.41 -1.27
N GLY A 133 -1.89 -5.99 -0.62
CA GLY A 133 -2.21 -4.58 -0.41
C GLY A 133 -1.14 -3.86 0.40
N ARG A 134 -0.58 -4.48 1.45
CA ARG A 134 0.52 -3.86 2.22
C ARG A 134 1.75 -3.62 1.37
N TRP A 135 2.17 -4.63 0.58
CA TRP A 135 3.26 -4.49 -0.37
C TRP A 135 3.07 -3.33 -1.35
N TRP A 136 1.85 -3.15 -1.88
CA TRP A 136 1.55 -2.03 -2.77
C TRP A 136 1.51 -0.69 -2.05
N LEU A 137 0.94 -0.64 -0.85
CA LEU A 137 0.84 0.58 -0.06
C LEU A 137 2.19 1.12 0.42
N ASP A 138 3.21 0.27 0.56
CA ASP A 138 4.58 0.72 0.80
C ASP A 138 5.13 1.52 -0.40
N GLN A 139 4.86 1.07 -1.60
CA GLN A 139 5.22 1.79 -2.82
C GLN A 139 4.41 3.08 -2.99
N ALA A 140 3.16 3.09 -2.55
CA ALA A 140 2.30 4.26 -2.55
C ALA A 140 2.62 5.26 -1.42
N ARG A 141 3.57 5.01 -0.53
CA ARG A 141 3.91 5.86 0.65
C ARG A 141 2.70 6.06 1.58
N TYR A 142 1.84 5.04 1.71
CA TYR A 142 0.62 5.15 2.49
C TYR A 142 0.91 5.40 3.97
N ALA A 143 0.25 6.42 4.52
CA ALA A 143 0.15 6.67 5.96
C ALA A 143 -1.16 7.40 6.27
N ASP A 144 -1.61 7.31 7.51
CA ASP A 144 -2.85 7.93 7.99
C ASP A 144 -2.64 9.37 8.49
N SER A 145 -1.44 9.95 8.27
CA SER A 145 -1.07 11.31 8.67
C SER A 145 -0.36 12.09 7.56
N ASN A 146 -0.25 13.40 7.75
CA ASN A 146 0.24 14.31 6.72
C ASN A 146 1.77 14.40 6.61
N GLY A 147 2.52 14.01 7.64
CA GLY A 147 3.96 14.23 7.73
C GLY A 147 4.33 15.65 8.22
N TYR A 148 5.60 16.02 8.06
CA TYR A 148 6.21 17.20 8.64
C TYR A 148 6.06 17.28 10.16
N SER A 149 6.29 18.45 10.77
CA SER A 149 6.30 18.60 12.24
C SER A 149 4.92 18.47 12.87
N VAL A 150 3.89 18.98 12.22
CA VAL A 150 2.50 18.93 12.71
C VAL A 150 1.95 17.51 12.59
N ASP A 151 2.16 16.87 11.45
CA ASP A 151 1.78 15.50 11.15
C ASP A 151 0.33 15.14 11.56
N ALA A 152 -0.62 16.02 11.21
CA ALA A 152 -2.02 15.83 11.55
C ALA A 152 -2.62 14.59 10.86
N PRO A 153 -3.57 13.90 11.51
CA PRO A 153 -4.31 12.80 10.89
C PRO A 153 -5.00 13.21 9.60
N ARG A 154 -5.09 12.28 8.63
CA ARG A 154 -5.85 12.45 7.39
C ARG A 154 -6.71 11.23 7.09
N GLN A 155 -7.79 11.45 6.36
CA GLN A 155 -8.67 10.37 5.92
C GLN A 155 -8.32 9.97 4.49
N ILE A 156 -7.63 8.83 4.34
CA ILE A 156 -7.25 8.26 3.05
C ILE A 156 -7.48 6.74 2.99
N TRP A 157 -8.04 6.15 4.06
CA TRP A 157 -8.23 4.71 4.16
C TRP A 157 -9.17 4.12 3.09
N LYS A 158 -10.03 4.91 2.46
CA LYS A 158 -10.82 4.46 1.31
C LYS A 158 -9.94 4.02 0.14
N TYR A 159 -8.80 4.71 -0.08
CA TYR A 159 -7.80 4.27 -1.07
C TYR A 159 -7.15 2.93 -0.68
N ARG A 160 -6.80 2.74 0.59
CA ARG A 160 -6.28 1.45 1.08
C ARG A 160 -7.29 0.32 0.82
N ASP A 161 -8.56 0.53 1.15
CA ASP A 161 -9.62 -0.45 0.96
C ASP A 161 -9.87 -0.72 -0.55
N TRP A 162 -9.75 0.32 -1.40
CA TRP A 162 -9.80 0.15 -2.85
C TRP A 162 -8.68 -0.77 -3.35
N VAL A 163 -7.43 -0.58 -2.88
CA VAL A 163 -6.28 -1.44 -3.22
C VAL A 163 -6.57 -2.90 -2.85
N VAL A 164 -7.02 -3.15 -1.61
CA VAL A 164 -7.36 -4.51 -1.13
C VAL A 164 -8.42 -5.15 -2.02
N ASN A 165 -9.49 -4.41 -2.33
CA ASN A 165 -10.59 -4.90 -3.15
C ASN A 165 -10.15 -5.17 -4.60
N ALA A 166 -9.32 -4.30 -5.18
CA ALA A 166 -8.77 -4.48 -6.53
C ALA A 166 -7.93 -5.76 -6.64
N LEU A 167 -7.03 -5.98 -5.67
CA LEU A 167 -6.20 -7.20 -5.62
C LEU A 167 -7.02 -8.46 -5.36
N ASN A 168 -8.04 -8.41 -4.50
CA ASN A 168 -8.90 -9.56 -4.23
C ASN A 168 -9.73 -10.00 -5.44
N ARG A 169 -10.22 -9.05 -6.25
CA ARG A 169 -10.93 -9.35 -7.50
C ARG A 169 -10.00 -9.62 -8.67
N ASP A 170 -8.68 -9.67 -8.44
CA ASP A 170 -7.64 -9.85 -9.48
C ASP A 170 -7.79 -8.84 -10.61
N MET A 171 -7.97 -7.54 -10.25
CA MET A 171 -8.02 -6.49 -11.26
C MET A 171 -6.76 -6.54 -12.12
N PRO A 172 -6.86 -6.57 -13.46
CA PRO A 172 -5.70 -6.53 -14.33
C PRO A 172 -4.76 -5.39 -13.96
N PHE A 173 -3.45 -5.66 -13.84
CA PHE A 173 -2.48 -4.67 -13.32
C PHE A 173 -2.37 -3.42 -14.22
N ASP A 174 -2.62 -3.54 -15.52
CA ASP A 174 -2.73 -2.40 -16.43
C ASP A 174 -3.91 -1.51 -16.04
N GLN A 175 -5.10 -2.06 -15.82
CA GLN A 175 -6.27 -1.31 -15.36
C GLN A 175 -6.05 -0.74 -13.94
N PHE A 176 -5.45 -1.52 -13.04
CA PHE A 176 -5.07 -1.08 -11.68
C PHE A 176 -4.13 0.13 -11.73
N THR A 177 -3.20 0.16 -12.68
CA THR A 177 -2.29 1.28 -12.90
C THR A 177 -3.02 2.49 -13.50
N ILE A 178 -3.84 2.29 -14.54
CA ILE A 178 -4.60 3.35 -15.19
C ILE A 178 -5.51 4.07 -14.19
N GLU A 179 -6.25 3.34 -13.36
CA GLU A 179 -7.16 3.94 -12.38
C GLU A 179 -6.41 4.76 -11.33
N GLN A 180 -5.24 4.34 -10.89
CA GLN A 180 -4.43 5.07 -9.91
C GLN A 180 -3.79 6.33 -10.47
N LEU A 181 -3.39 6.33 -11.72
CA LEU A 181 -2.77 7.49 -12.38
C LEU A 181 -3.80 8.47 -12.93
N ALA A 182 -4.94 8.00 -13.41
CA ALA A 182 -5.88 8.77 -14.20
C ALA A 182 -7.34 8.31 -14.07
N GLY A 183 -7.73 7.73 -12.93
CA GLY A 183 -9.11 7.25 -12.73
C GLY A 183 -10.18 8.32 -12.87
N ASP A 184 -9.87 9.57 -12.52
CA ASP A 184 -10.75 10.73 -12.69
C ASP A 184 -10.94 11.16 -14.16
N LEU A 185 -10.07 10.73 -15.07
CA LEU A 185 -10.10 11.03 -16.51
C LEU A 185 -10.79 9.93 -17.34
N LEU A 186 -11.21 8.84 -16.72
CA LEU A 186 -11.94 7.78 -17.42
C LEU A 186 -13.35 8.26 -17.79
N PRO A 187 -13.91 7.80 -18.93
CA PRO A 187 -15.28 8.12 -19.29
C PRO A 187 -16.25 7.72 -18.17
N GLU A 188 -17.13 8.64 -17.78
CA GLU A 188 -18.11 8.43 -16.71
C GLU A 188 -17.49 7.89 -15.40
N ALA A 189 -16.32 8.41 -15.03
CA ALA A 189 -15.54 7.95 -13.89
C ALA A 189 -16.40 7.71 -12.64
N THR A 190 -16.31 6.53 -12.07
CA THR A 190 -16.98 6.16 -10.82
C THR A 190 -16.24 6.73 -9.60
N ASP A 191 -16.87 6.70 -8.44
CA ASP A 191 -16.21 7.10 -7.20
C ASP A 191 -15.03 6.18 -6.86
N ASP A 192 -15.14 4.88 -7.12
CA ASP A 192 -14.04 3.93 -6.95
C ASP A 192 -12.83 4.30 -7.82
N GLN A 193 -13.05 4.67 -9.07
CA GLN A 193 -11.98 5.10 -9.98
C GLN A 193 -11.35 6.43 -9.53
N ARG A 194 -12.15 7.36 -8.98
CA ARG A 194 -11.61 8.58 -8.36
C ARG A 194 -10.82 8.27 -7.10
N ILE A 195 -11.30 7.37 -6.23
CA ILE A 195 -10.61 6.91 -5.00
C ILE A 195 -9.24 6.32 -5.35
N ALA A 196 -9.12 5.58 -6.46
CA ALA A 196 -7.85 5.01 -6.94
C ALA A 196 -6.76 6.07 -7.08
N THR A 197 -7.09 7.30 -7.51
CA THR A 197 -6.13 8.41 -7.65
C THR A 197 -5.51 8.86 -6.32
N GLY A 198 -6.01 8.33 -5.20
CA GLY A 198 -5.43 8.45 -3.87
C GLY A 198 -3.96 8.02 -3.79
N PHE A 199 -3.47 7.20 -4.75
CA PHE A 199 -2.05 6.86 -4.88
C PHE A 199 -1.16 8.10 -4.84
N HIS A 200 -1.47 9.11 -5.65
CA HIS A 200 -0.71 10.36 -5.73
C HIS A 200 -1.09 11.39 -4.66
N ARG A 201 -2.08 11.08 -3.81
CA ARG A 201 -2.44 11.91 -2.66
C ARG A 201 -1.80 11.44 -1.35
N ASN A 202 -0.93 10.41 -1.42
CA ASN A 202 -0.08 9.98 -0.32
C ASN A 202 1.16 10.86 -0.12
N THR A 203 1.38 11.87 -0.96
CA THR A 203 2.39 12.92 -0.72
C THR A 203 2.21 13.55 0.66
N GLN A 204 3.29 14.04 1.25
CA GLN A 204 3.23 14.79 2.49
C GLN A 204 2.48 16.12 2.28
N ILE A 205 1.80 16.61 3.32
CA ILE A 205 1.08 17.89 3.31
C ILE A 205 1.60 18.72 4.47
N ASN A 206 2.28 19.84 4.17
CA ASN A 206 2.74 20.75 5.21
C ASN A 206 1.59 21.65 5.69
N GLN A 207 1.45 21.74 7.02
CA GLN A 207 0.42 22.53 7.69
C GLN A 207 1.02 23.53 8.69
N GLU A 208 2.33 23.79 8.59
CA GLU A 208 3.04 24.70 9.46
C GLU A 208 2.72 26.15 9.08
N GLY A 209 2.78 27.05 10.07
CA GLY A 209 2.60 28.48 9.83
C GLY A 209 3.83 29.09 9.13
N GLY A 210 3.60 30.01 8.17
CA GLY A 210 4.68 30.74 7.51
C GLY A 210 5.35 30.03 6.35
N ILE A 211 4.80 28.91 5.87
CA ILE A 211 5.29 28.21 4.68
C ILE A 211 4.97 28.96 3.39
N ASP A 212 5.74 28.73 2.35
CA ASP A 212 5.37 29.07 0.98
C ASP A 212 4.51 27.93 0.38
N PRO A 213 3.20 28.12 0.17
CA PRO A 213 2.33 27.07 -0.36
C PRO A 213 2.74 26.59 -1.76
N GLU A 214 3.32 27.47 -2.59
CA GLU A 214 3.74 27.08 -3.93
C GLU A 214 4.96 26.18 -3.89
N GLN A 215 5.92 26.41 -3.00
CA GLN A 215 7.05 25.52 -2.79
C GLN A 215 6.57 24.09 -2.49
N PHE A 216 5.69 23.92 -1.49
CA PHE A 216 5.22 22.60 -1.07
C PHE A 216 4.31 21.93 -2.11
N ARG A 217 3.60 22.73 -2.93
CA ARG A 217 2.88 22.22 -4.08
C ARG A 217 3.84 21.64 -5.13
N ILE A 218 4.91 22.36 -5.45
CA ILE A 218 5.96 21.92 -6.40
C ILE A 218 6.67 20.67 -5.86
N ASP A 219 7.06 20.65 -4.59
CA ASP A 219 7.68 19.50 -3.92
C ASP A 219 6.78 18.24 -4.02
N SER A 220 5.46 18.43 -3.87
CA SER A 220 4.49 17.33 -4.06
C SER A 220 4.45 16.83 -5.50
N VAL A 221 4.63 17.69 -6.51
CA VAL A 221 4.71 17.27 -7.90
C VAL A 221 6.03 16.53 -8.18
N PHE A 222 7.14 17.00 -7.62
CA PHE A 222 8.43 16.30 -7.71
C PHE A 222 8.35 14.89 -7.11
N ASP A 223 7.74 14.73 -5.92
CA ASP A 223 7.51 13.43 -5.30
C ASP A 223 6.66 12.51 -6.20
N ARG A 224 5.61 13.02 -6.87
CA ARG A 224 4.78 12.25 -7.80
C ARG A 224 5.56 11.77 -9.02
N VAL A 225 6.39 12.62 -9.59
CA VAL A 225 7.25 12.26 -10.72
C VAL A 225 8.25 11.17 -10.30
N ALA A 226 9.00 11.40 -9.22
CA ALA A 226 9.98 10.44 -8.71
C ALA A 226 9.33 9.09 -8.38
N THR A 227 8.16 9.12 -7.71
CA THR A 227 7.40 7.91 -7.38
C THR A 227 6.94 7.16 -8.63
N THR A 228 6.44 7.87 -9.65
CA THR A 228 6.00 7.24 -10.91
C THR A 228 7.17 6.55 -11.61
N GLY A 229 8.32 7.22 -11.70
CA GLY A 229 9.54 6.63 -12.26
C GLY A 229 10.00 5.40 -11.49
N THR A 230 10.04 5.49 -10.17
CA THR A 230 10.47 4.37 -9.32
C THR A 230 9.48 3.20 -9.38
N VAL A 231 8.18 3.44 -9.20
CA VAL A 231 7.19 2.37 -9.03
C VAL A 231 6.95 1.60 -10.30
N TRP A 232 6.79 2.27 -11.43
CA TRP A 232 6.42 1.60 -12.68
C TRP A 232 7.58 1.39 -13.64
N LEU A 233 8.55 2.32 -13.65
CA LEU A 233 9.68 2.23 -14.59
C LEU A 233 10.95 1.65 -13.94
N GLY A 234 10.99 1.58 -12.61
CA GLY A 234 12.22 1.14 -11.91
C GLY A 234 13.40 2.06 -12.19
N LEU A 235 13.17 3.36 -12.36
CA LEU A 235 14.20 4.34 -12.70
C LEU A 235 14.35 5.41 -11.60
N THR A 236 15.59 5.81 -11.34
CA THR A 236 15.94 6.87 -10.37
C THR A 236 15.90 8.26 -11.01
N ILE A 237 14.77 8.61 -11.65
CA ILE A 237 14.62 9.81 -12.48
C ILE A 237 14.79 11.14 -11.72
N GLY A 238 14.72 11.15 -10.39
CA GLY A 238 14.85 12.35 -9.55
C GLY A 238 16.16 13.13 -9.75
N CYS A 239 17.24 12.50 -10.19
CA CYS A 239 18.49 13.19 -10.52
C CYS A 239 18.30 14.22 -11.66
N ALA A 240 17.37 13.95 -12.58
CA ALA A 240 17.10 14.82 -13.71
C ALA A 240 16.29 16.09 -13.34
N GLN A 241 15.89 16.26 -12.09
CA GLN A 241 15.26 17.49 -11.58
C GLN A 241 16.18 18.71 -11.70
N CYS A 242 17.49 18.55 -11.45
CA CYS A 242 18.45 19.68 -11.37
C CYS A 242 19.35 19.82 -12.61
N HIS A 243 19.62 18.73 -13.31
CA HIS A 243 20.50 18.63 -14.49
C HIS A 243 20.15 17.36 -15.27
N ASP A 244 20.66 17.19 -16.49
CA ASP A 244 20.51 15.94 -17.21
C ASP A 244 20.99 14.76 -16.36
N HIS A 245 20.28 13.62 -16.40
CA HIS A 245 20.64 12.47 -15.58
C HIS A 245 22.09 12.04 -15.88
N LYS A 246 22.87 11.80 -14.80
CA LYS A 246 24.32 11.58 -14.94
C LYS A 246 24.66 10.33 -15.74
N PHE A 247 23.86 9.29 -15.66
CA PHE A 247 24.13 7.97 -16.23
C PHE A 247 23.08 7.56 -17.26
N ASP A 248 21.81 7.67 -16.91
CA ASP A 248 20.72 7.28 -17.78
C ASP A 248 20.41 8.35 -18.83
N PRO A 249 19.96 7.97 -20.03
CA PRO A 249 19.68 8.91 -21.12
C PRO A 249 18.33 9.65 -20.88
N ILE A 250 18.26 10.40 -19.80
CA ILE A 250 17.10 11.21 -19.39
C ILE A 250 17.55 12.65 -19.23
N LEU A 251 17.03 13.54 -20.09
CA LEU A 251 17.33 14.95 -20.03
C LEU A 251 16.53 15.66 -18.93
N GLN A 252 17.07 16.74 -18.37
CA GLN A 252 16.33 17.59 -17.44
C GLN A 252 15.00 18.06 -18.04
N LYS A 253 15.00 18.45 -19.30
CA LYS A 253 13.78 18.83 -20.02
C LYS A 253 12.73 17.72 -20.02
N GLU A 254 13.12 16.46 -20.19
CA GLU A 254 12.21 15.31 -20.20
C GLU A 254 11.65 15.03 -18.82
N TYR A 255 12.42 15.27 -17.76
CA TYR A 255 11.91 15.25 -16.39
C TYR A 255 10.77 16.26 -16.19
N TYR A 256 10.94 17.50 -16.69
CA TYR A 256 9.87 18.51 -16.60
C TYR A 256 8.70 18.26 -17.56
N GLN A 257 8.89 17.49 -18.62
CA GLN A 257 7.79 17.00 -19.44
C GLN A 257 6.95 15.95 -18.69
N LEU A 258 7.58 15.08 -17.88
CA LEU A 258 6.87 14.19 -16.94
C LEU A 258 6.21 14.99 -15.81
N PHE A 259 6.89 15.99 -15.26
CA PHE A 259 6.35 16.91 -14.26
C PHE A 259 5.04 17.58 -14.74
N ALA A 260 4.95 17.96 -16.01
CA ALA A 260 3.79 18.63 -16.58
C ALA A 260 2.49 17.81 -16.44
N PHE A 261 2.53 16.48 -16.48
CA PHE A 261 1.37 15.64 -16.24
C PHE A 261 0.79 15.81 -14.82
N PHE A 262 1.65 16.00 -13.82
CA PHE A 262 1.25 16.09 -12.42
C PHE A 262 1.10 17.53 -11.92
N ASN A 263 1.59 18.52 -12.68
CA ASN A 263 1.43 19.93 -12.37
C ASN A 263 0.01 20.44 -12.63
N ASN A 264 -0.73 19.79 -13.53
CA ASN A 264 -2.08 20.20 -13.94
C ASN A 264 -3.19 19.56 -13.10
N GLN A 265 -3.04 19.62 -11.75
CA GLN A 265 -3.95 18.94 -10.85
C GLN A 265 -4.58 19.87 -9.83
N ASP A 266 -5.88 19.64 -9.58
CA ASP A 266 -6.57 19.99 -8.35
C ASP A 266 -6.53 18.81 -7.37
N GLU A 267 -6.62 19.11 -6.10
CA GLU A 267 -6.52 18.14 -5.02
C GLU A 267 -7.75 18.14 -4.11
N PRO A 268 -8.96 17.86 -4.65
CA PRO A 268 -10.18 17.93 -3.89
C PRO A 268 -10.29 16.81 -2.86
N ILE A 269 -11.20 17.03 -1.91
CA ILE A 269 -11.70 16.01 -1.00
C ILE A 269 -12.98 15.45 -1.62
N LEU A 270 -13.04 14.15 -1.83
CA LEU A 270 -14.25 13.43 -2.26
C LEU A 270 -15.00 12.94 -1.03
N THR A 271 -16.31 13.17 -0.98
CA THR A 271 -17.19 12.54 0.01
C THR A 271 -17.87 11.32 -0.62
N VAL A 272 -17.66 10.17 -0.03
CA VAL A 272 -18.18 8.88 -0.50
C VAL A 272 -19.29 8.42 0.45
N TYR A 273 -20.36 7.94 -0.10
CA TYR A 273 -21.51 7.42 0.62
C TYR A 273 -21.65 5.92 0.42
N ASP A 274 -22.40 5.26 1.29
CA ASP A 274 -22.72 3.84 1.13
C ASP A 274 -23.53 3.60 -0.16
N SER A 275 -23.40 2.39 -0.70
CA SER A 275 -24.08 1.98 -1.93
C SER A 275 -25.60 2.17 -1.80
N GLY A 276 -26.21 2.84 -2.79
CA GLY A 276 -27.65 3.14 -2.83
C GLY A 276 -28.03 4.54 -2.35
N ILE A 277 -27.06 5.36 -1.88
CA ILE A 277 -27.30 6.76 -1.52
C ILE A 277 -26.96 7.65 -2.74
N ASP A 278 -27.99 8.22 -3.37
CA ASP A 278 -27.84 9.27 -4.37
C ASP A 278 -27.70 10.64 -3.68
N ALA A 279 -26.49 10.97 -3.22
CA ALA A 279 -26.22 12.21 -2.51
C ALA A 279 -26.49 13.48 -3.36
N PRO A 280 -26.20 13.52 -4.68
CA PRO A 280 -26.60 14.61 -5.55
C PRO A 280 -28.12 14.83 -5.56
N ALA A 281 -28.91 13.77 -5.74
CA ALA A 281 -30.37 13.85 -5.71
C ALA A 281 -30.90 14.32 -4.35
N LEU A 282 -30.38 13.76 -3.25
CA LEU A 282 -30.73 14.18 -1.89
C LEU A 282 -30.36 15.64 -1.62
N THR A 283 -29.21 16.10 -2.09
CA THR A 283 -28.79 17.50 -1.95
C THR A 283 -29.72 18.45 -2.72
N LYS A 284 -30.14 18.05 -3.93
CA LYS A 284 -31.12 18.79 -4.73
C LYS A 284 -32.49 18.84 -4.06
N GLU A 285 -32.96 17.69 -3.54
CA GLU A 285 -34.21 17.59 -2.78
C GLU A 285 -34.17 18.52 -1.55
N LYS A 286 -33.11 18.45 -0.76
CA LYS A 286 -32.90 19.32 0.40
C LYS A 286 -33.02 20.80 0.03
N LYS A 287 -32.30 21.21 -1.00
CA LYS A 287 -32.31 22.62 -1.47
C LYS A 287 -33.72 23.06 -1.91
N SER A 288 -34.47 22.19 -2.58
CA SER A 288 -35.84 22.49 -2.97
C SER A 288 -36.78 22.63 -1.77
N LEU A 289 -36.65 21.73 -0.78
CA LEU A 289 -37.43 21.80 0.47
C LEU A 289 -37.09 23.08 1.27
N GLU A 290 -35.82 23.42 1.37
CA GLU A 290 -35.37 24.64 2.03
C GLU A 290 -35.89 25.89 1.36
N GLN A 291 -35.89 25.96 0.03
CA GLN A 291 -36.44 27.09 -0.72
C GLN A 291 -37.95 27.21 -0.49
N THR A 292 -38.73 26.12 -0.56
CA THR A 292 -40.15 26.12 -0.29
C THR A 292 -40.45 26.60 1.14
N MET A 293 -39.69 26.15 2.12
CA MET A 293 -39.82 26.61 3.51
C MET A 293 -39.50 28.09 3.66
N ASP A 294 -38.48 28.62 2.97
CA ASP A 294 -38.11 30.03 3.01
C ASP A 294 -39.21 30.92 2.41
N GLU A 295 -39.80 30.51 1.29
CA GLU A 295 -40.93 31.21 0.66
C GLU A 295 -42.16 31.23 1.58
N GLN A 296 -42.43 30.13 2.28
CA GLN A 296 -43.54 30.06 3.26
C GLN A 296 -43.27 30.91 4.49
N VAL A 297 -42.07 30.95 5.02
CA VAL A 297 -41.68 31.86 6.14
C VAL A 297 -41.80 33.32 5.71
N ALA A 298 -41.37 33.64 4.49
CA ALA A 298 -41.47 35.05 3.97
C ALA A 298 -42.94 35.48 3.83
N THR A 299 -43.82 34.64 3.28
CA THR A 299 -45.27 34.96 3.15
C THR A 299 -45.98 35.00 4.47
N SER A 300 -45.46 34.35 5.52
CA SER A 300 -46.04 34.30 6.86
C SER A 300 -45.28 35.15 7.86
N SER A 301 -44.52 36.17 7.41
CA SER A 301 -43.68 37.05 8.25
C SER A 301 -44.45 37.74 9.38
N ASP A 302 -45.67 38.18 9.09
CA ASP A 302 -46.55 38.84 10.10
C ASP A 302 -46.97 37.85 11.19
N ALA A 303 -47.31 36.64 10.83
CA ALA A 303 -47.65 35.59 11.82
C ALA A 303 -46.45 35.27 12.72
N LEU A 304 -45.25 35.17 12.16
CA LEU A 304 -44.01 34.99 12.92
C LEU A 304 -43.76 36.15 13.88
N ALA A 305 -43.92 37.41 13.40
CA ALA A 305 -43.74 38.58 14.23
C ALA A 305 -44.75 38.69 15.38
N MET A 306 -46.03 38.29 15.14
CA MET A 306 -47.07 38.22 16.15
C MET A 306 -46.79 37.15 17.21
N TRP A 307 -46.33 35.95 16.76
CA TRP A 307 -45.95 34.89 17.68
C TRP A 307 -44.77 35.30 18.57
N GLU A 308 -43.70 35.90 18.00
CA GLU A 308 -42.55 36.37 18.76
C GLU A 308 -42.92 37.40 19.84
N SER A 309 -43.79 38.35 19.48
CA SER A 309 -44.24 39.42 20.40
C SER A 309 -45.23 38.92 21.45
N GLY A 310 -45.93 37.85 21.18
CA GLY A 310 -46.89 37.21 22.08
C GLY A 310 -46.30 36.21 23.07
N LEU A 311 -45.00 35.87 22.95
CA LEU A 311 -44.35 34.90 23.85
C LEU A 311 -44.23 35.44 25.27
N THR A 312 -44.84 34.73 26.24
CA THR A 312 -44.64 34.99 27.67
C THR A 312 -43.24 34.54 28.13
N ASP A 313 -42.79 35.04 29.30
CA ASP A 313 -41.47 34.63 29.85
C ASP A 313 -41.38 33.12 30.13
N ASP A 314 -42.49 32.48 30.50
CA ASP A 314 -42.57 31.06 30.73
C ASP A 314 -42.46 30.28 29.41
N GLN A 315 -43.14 30.74 28.36
CA GLN A 315 -43.04 30.14 27.03
C GLN A 315 -41.62 30.30 26.46
N ARG A 316 -40.97 31.47 26.65
CA ARG A 316 -39.57 31.67 26.25
C ARG A 316 -38.61 30.75 27.00
N ARG A 317 -38.83 30.52 28.30
CA ARG A 317 -38.04 29.55 29.10
C ARG A 317 -38.23 28.11 28.67
N GLY A 318 -39.38 27.77 28.08
CA GLY A 318 -39.68 26.44 27.54
C GLY A 318 -39.01 26.17 26.16
N LEU A 319 -38.49 27.19 25.46
CA LEU A 319 -37.81 27.02 24.20
C LEU A 319 -36.37 26.48 24.40
N SER A 320 -35.81 25.84 23.36
CA SER A 320 -34.40 25.46 23.39
C SER A 320 -33.47 26.67 23.52
N LYS A 321 -32.29 26.48 24.14
CA LYS A 321 -31.29 27.55 24.30
C LYS A 321 -30.91 28.20 22.96
N GLU A 322 -30.95 27.43 21.88
CA GLU A 322 -30.66 27.87 20.51
C GLU A 322 -31.75 28.83 20.01
N LEU A 323 -33.03 28.47 20.16
CA LEU A 323 -34.15 29.34 19.78
C LEU A 323 -34.19 30.62 20.59
N VAL A 324 -33.90 30.59 21.89
CA VAL A 324 -33.79 31.77 22.72
C VAL A 324 -32.71 32.70 22.19
N LYS A 325 -31.53 32.18 21.85
CA LYS A 325 -30.43 32.96 21.26
C LYS A 325 -30.81 33.57 19.91
N ILE A 326 -31.58 32.86 19.09
CA ILE A 326 -32.08 33.42 17.82
C ILE A 326 -33.08 34.57 18.09
N LEU A 327 -33.97 34.43 19.07
CA LEU A 327 -34.91 35.51 19.45
C LEU A 327 -34.23 36.77 19.96
N GLU A 328 -33.05 36.64 20.60
CA GLU A 328 -32.21 37.76 21.02
C GLU A 328 -31.48 38.45 19.87
N THR A 329 -31.37 37.78 18.70
CA THR A 329 -30.76 38.34 17.49
C THR A 329 -31.73 39.30 16.81
N ASP A 330 -31.25 40.51 16.45
CA ASP A 330 -32.03 41.47 15.68
C ASP A 330 -32.65 40.83 14.43
N LYS A 331 -33.94 41.05 14.21
CA LYS A 331 -34.70 40.47 13.10
C LYS A 331 -34.05 40.72 11.74
N SER A 332 -33.47 41.89 11.54
CA SER A 332 -32.79 42.27 10.30
C SER A 332 -31.46 41.53 10.06
N LYS A 333 -30.90 40.93 11.12
CA LYS A 333 -29.61 40.19 11.08
C LYS A 333 -29.78 38.66 11.06
N ARG A 334 -31.02 38.18 11.14
CA ARG A 334 -31.29 36.73 11.07
C ARG A 334 -31.16 36.21 9.66
N ASN A 335 -30.54 35.04 9.53
CA ASN A 335 -30.47 34.31 8.26
C ASN A 335 -31.73 33.43 8.07
N ALA A 336 -31.88 32.88 6.85
CA ALA A 336 -33.01 32.03 6.49
C ALA A 336 -33.18 30.80 7.42
N VAL A 337 -32.10 30.14 7.81
CA VAL A 337 -32.12 28.99 8.73
C VAL A 337 -32.69 29.38 10.09
N GLN A 338 -32.28 30.52 10.61
CA GLN A 338 -32.78 31.04 11.90
C GLN A 338 -34.28 31.33 11.84
N ASN A 339 -34.75 31.96 10.76
CA ASN A 339 -36.16 32.25 10.59
C ASN A 339 -36.99 30.97 10.41
N ARG A 340 -36.51 29.98 9.65
CA ARG A 340 -37.15 28.66 9.55
C ARG A 340 -37.26 27.97 10.91
N SER A 341 -36.21 28.04 11.73
CA SER A 341 -36.20 27.41 13.07
C SER A 341 -37.23 28.05 14.00
N LEU A 342 -37.35 29.37 14.00
CA LEU A 342 -38.39 30.09 14.79
C LEU A 342 -39.79 29.78 14.25
N PHE A 343 -39.99 29.80 12.94
CA PHE A 343 -41.27 29.48 12.33
C PHE A 343 -41.73 28.05 12.66
N ALA A 344 -40.81 27.10 12.60
CA ALA A 344 -41.07 25.68 12.95
C ALA A 344 -41.50 25.53 14.40
N ALA A 345 -41.03 26.34 15.33
CA ALA A 345 -41.37 26.28 16.74
C ALA A 345 -42.61 27.14 17.11
N GLY A 346 -43.02 27.99 16.18
CA GLY A 346 -44.14 28.93 16.36
C GLY A 346 -45.29 28.68 15.36
N PRO A 347 -45.50 29.61 14.40
CA PRO A 347 -46.67 29.52 13.50
C PRO A 347 -46.65 28.26 12.64
N GLY A 348 -45.50 27.73 12.23
CA GLY A 348 -45.38 26.52 11.44
C GLY A 348 -45.57 25.22 12.23
N LEU A 349 -45.77 25.27 13.56
CA LEU A 349 -45.94 24.07 14.36
C LEU A 349 -47.24 23.30 14.00
N SER A 350 -48.28 24.03 13.63
CA SER A 350 -49.57 23.44 13.19
C SER A 350 -49.65 23.19 11.67
N ASP A 351 -48.63 23.62 10.93
CA ASP A 351 -48.53 23.42 9.49
C ASP A 351 -47.93 22.04 9.18
N GLU A 352 -48.79 21.10 8.83
CA GLU A 352 -48.38 19.70 8.57
C GLU A 352 -47.37 19.61 7.37
N ALA A 353 -47.54 20.42 6.33
CA ALA A 353 -46.66 20.40 5.17
C ALA A 353 -45.28 20.93 5.53
N PHE A 354 -45.20 22.03 6.29
CA PHE A 354 -43.97 22.60 6.78
C PHE A 354 -43.23 21.61 7.71
N GLN A 355 -43.92 20.98 8.66
CA GLN A 355 -43.33 20.00 9.58
C GLN A 355 -42.83 18.76 8.84
N LYS A 356 -43.53 18.29 7.81
CA LYS A 356 -43.03 17.20 6.93
C LYS A 356 -41.72 17.63 6.21
N ALA A 357 -41.67 18.85 5.68
CA ALA A 357 -40.47 19.36 5.04
C ALA A 357 -39.28 19.47 6.02
N VAL A 358 -39.51 19.97 7.24
CA VAL A 358 -38.48 20.02 8.31
C VAL A 358 -37.98 18.62 8.64
N THR A 359 -38.87 17.66 8.82
CA THR A 359 -38.52 16.28 9.15
C THR A 359 -37.71 15.64 8.04
N ARG A 360 -38.17 15.79 6.78
CA ARG A 360 -37.46 15.26 5.60
C ARG A 360 -36.09 15.88 5.41
N THR A 361 -35.95 17.18 5.62
CA THR A 361 -34.65 17.87 5.58
C THR A 361 -33.68 17.30 6.61
N LYS A 362 -34.12 17.06 7.85
CA LYS A 362 -33.29 16.45 8.89
C LYS A 362 -32.91 15.01 8.58
N GLU A 363 -33.80 14.23 7.97
CA GLU A 363 -33.48 12.88 7.51
C GLU A 363 -32.37 12.92 6.43
N ILE A 364 -32.52 13.79 5.45
CA ILE A 364 -31.49 13.98 4.39
C ILE A 364 -30.16 14.41 5.02
N GLU A 365 -30.17 15.37 5.94
CA GLU A 365 -28.96 15.82 6.65
C GLU A 365 -28.27 14.69 7.40
N ARG A 366 -29.05 13.84 8.09
CA ARG A 366 -28.51 12.65 8.77
C ARG A 366 -27.86 11.68 7.78
N VAL A 367 -28.48 11.43 6.63
CA VAL A 367 -27.90 10.55 5.59
C VAL A 367 -26.62 11.17 5.02
N LEU A 368 -26.66 12.46 4.66
CA LEU A 368 -25.51 13.16 4.11
C LEU A 368 -24.36 13.34 5.12
N SER A 369 -24.64 13.41 6.42
CA SER A 369 -23.59 13.47 7.45
C SER A 369 -22.87 12.12 7.66
N GLY A 370 -23.43 11.01 7.15
CA GLY A 370 -22.79 9.69 7.15
C GLY A 370 -21.73 9.51 6.08
N GLY A 371 -21.54 10.48 5.19
CA GLY A 371 -20.51 10.41 4.14
C GLY A 371 -19.09 10.39 4.69
N VAL A 372 -18.23 9.56 4.10
CA VAL A 372 -16.82 9.44 4.45
C VAL A 372 -15.97 10.20 3.44
N THR A 373 -15.10 11.07 3.91
CA THR A 373 -14.21 11.84 3.04
C THR A 373 -12.95 11.05 2.69
N THR A 374 -12.38 11.30 1.50
CA THR A 374 -11.08 10.81 1.08
C THR A 374 -10.39 11.78 0.14
N LEU A 375 -9.08 11.64 0.01
CA LEU A 375 -8.25 12.52 -0.83
C LEU A 375 -8.16 11.93 -2.24
N VAL A 376 -8.47 12.73 -3.26
CA VAL A 376 -8.41 12.32 -4.66
C VAL A 376 -7.70 13.38 -5.50
N MET A 377 -7.31 13.02 -6.72
CA MET A 377 -6.85 13.97 -7.74
C MET A 377 -7.98 14.31 -8.70
N LYS A 378 -7.86 15.47 -9.33
CA LYS A 378 -8.74 15.91 -10.40
C LYS A 378 -7.95 16.75 -11.40
N GLU A 379 -8.07 16.43 -12.68
CA GLU A 379 -7.46 17.23 -13.74
C GLU A 379 -8.11 18.62 -13.80
N MET A 380 -7.28 19.66 -13.94
CA MET A 380 -7.76 21.04 -14.09
C MET A 380 -8.31 21.28 -15.50
N ALA A 381 -9.42 22.01 -15.60
CA ALA A 381 -9.99 22.40 -16.88
C ALA A 381 -9.08 23.37 -17.67
N SER A 382 -8.32 24.20 -16.97
CA SER A 382 -7.34 25.13 -17.55
C SER A 382 -5.94 24.69 -17.13
N PRO A 383 -5.14 24.13 -18.06
CA PRO A 383 -3.80 23.64 -17.74
C PRO A 383 -2.88 24.73 -17.18
N ARG A 384 -2.10 24.38 -16.14
CA ARG A 384 -1.01 25.23 -15.67
C ARG A 384 0.15 25.16 -16.65
N LYS A 385 0.81 26.29 -16.86
CA LYS A 385 2.09 26.32 -17.57
C LYS A 385 3.14 25.57 -16.77
N SER A 386 3.91 24.74 -17.45
CA SER A 386 5.04 24.03 -16.88
C SER A 386 6.32 24.52 -17.54
N THR A 387 7.34 24.73 -16.73
CA THR A 387 8.66 25.21 -17.19
C THR A 387 9.76 24.34 -16.58
N VAL A 388 10.87 24.31 -17.23
CA VAL A 388 12.11 23.79 -16.61
C VAL A 388 12.52 24.74 -15.49
N PHE A 389 12.91 24.20 -14.33
CA PHE A 389 13.45 24.99 -13.24
C PHE A 389 14.98 24.90 -13.24
N THR A 390 15.65 26.05 -13.35
CA THR A 390 17.12 26.10 -13.35
C THR A 390 17.67 25.48 -12.06
N GLN A 391 18.43 24.40 -12.16
CA GLN A 391 18.97 23.64 -11.03
C GLN A 391 17.89 23.14 -10.04
N GLY A 392 16.67 22.90 -10.52
CA GLY A 392 15.56 22.42 -9.69
C GLY A 392 14.88 23.50 -8.83
N ASP A 393 15.29 24.76 -8.94
CA ASP A 393 14.78 25.89 -8.17
C ASP A 393 13.51 26.48 -8.83
N PHE A 394 12.34 26.28 -8.22
CA PHE A 394 11.06 26.73 -8.77
C PHE A 394 10.94 28.25 -8.90
N THR A 395 11.77 29.01 -8.17
CA THR A 395 11.81 30.47 -8.27
C THR A 395 12.58 30.94 -9.51
N ARG A 396 13.19 30.02 -10.25
CA ARG A 396 14.02 30.30 -11.43
C ARG A 396 13.51 29.55 -12.67
N PRO A 397 12.29 29.89 -13.16
CA PRO A 397 11.73 29.25 -14.34
C PRO A 397 12.57 29.57 -15.60
N ALA A 398 12.73 28.58 -16.46
CA ALA A 398 13.38 28.67 -17.77
C ALA A 398 12.37 28.32 -18.90
N ASP A 399 12.76 27.47 -19.86
CA ASP A 399 11.96 27.13 -21.02
C ASP A 399 10.62 26.47 -20.66
N GLU A 400 9.54 26.87 -21.34
CA GLU A 400 8.23 26.24 -21.21
C GLU A 400 8.27 24.83 -21.85
N VAL A 401 7.61 23.88 -21.18
CA VAL A 401 7.50 22.49 -21.63
C VAL A 401 6.04 22.04 -21.63
N SER A 402 5.71 21.13 -22.54
CA SER A 402 4.45 20.37 -22.55
C SER A 402 4.67 18.95 -22.00
N CYS A 403 3.58 18.24 -21.72
CA CYS A 403 3.61 16.81 -21.34
C CYS A 403 4.39 15.99 -22.37
N GLY A 404 5.24 15.07 -21.89
CA GLY A 404 6.05 14.17 -22.71
C GLY A 404 6.74 13.11 -21.87
N THR A 405 7.38 12.17 -22.54
CA THR A 405 8.08 11.03 -21.94
C THR A 405 9.55 11.00 -22.40
N PRO A 406 10.46 10.32 -21.67
CA PRO A 406 11.85 10.22 -22.07
C PRO A 406 12.02 9.64 -23.48
N SER A 407 12.82 10.29 -24.32
CA SER A 407 13.06 9.91 -25.72
C SER A 407 13.79 8.59 -25.89
N ALA A 408 14.46 8.10 -24.84
CA ALA A 408 15.10 6.79 -24.79
C ALA A 408 14.08 5.64 -24.68
N LEU A 409 12.80 5.91 -24.37
CA LEU A 409 11.72 4.96 -24.28
C LEU A 409 10.75 5.12 -25.44
N PRO A 410 9.84 4.16 -25.69
CA PRO A 410 8.86 4.27 -26.76
C PRO A 410 8.10 5.60 -26.75
N PRO A 411 7.77 6.18 -27.90
CA PRO A 411 7.15 7.49 -27.98
C PRO A 411 5.74 7.47 -27.37
N LEU A 412 5.40 8.56 -26.67
CA LEU A 412 4.06 8.77 -26.14
C LEU A 412 3.04 8.90 -27.28
N GLN A 413 1.99 8.11 -27.24
CA GLN A 413 0.85 8.25 -28.13
C GLN A 413 -0.26 9.05 -27.44
N THR A 414 -0.75 10.10 -28.09
CA THR A 414 -1.81 10.95 -27.53
C THR A 414 -3.14 10.69 -28.23
N SER A 415 -4.23 10.64 -27.48
CA SER A 415 -5.55 10.31 -28.01
C SER A 415 -6.17 11.45 -28.84
N ALA A 416 -6.00 12.72 -28.45
CA ALA A 416 -6.32 13.94 -29.19
C ALA A 416 -5.90 15.19 -28.40
N GLY A 417 -5.37 16.22 -29.05
CA GLY A 417 -5.01 17.49 -28.41
C GLY A 417 -3.73 17.43 -27.57
N SER A 418 -3.72 18.06 -26.39
CA SER A 418 -2.59 18.00 -25.45
C SER A 418 -2.63 16.73 -24.62
N ALA A 419 -1.46 16.09 -24.43
CA ALA A 419 -1.31 14.90 -23.61
C ALA A 419 -1.74 15.15 -22.14
N ASN A 420 -2.32 14.14 -21.50
CA ASN A 420 -2.77 14.18 -20.11
C ASN A 420 -2.34 12.92 -19.34
N ARG A 421 -2.72 12.81 -18.06
CA ARG A 421 -2.37 11.66 -17.20
C ARG A 421 -2.90 10.31 -17.72
N LEU A 422 -4.01 10.28 -18.45
CA LEU A 422 -4.53 9.04 -19.02
C LEU A 422 -3.65 8.55 -20.17
N ASP A 423 -3.09 9.46 -20.98
CA ASP A 423 -2.12 9.08 -22.01
C ASP A 423 -0.83 8.56 -21.39
N LEU A 424 -0.34 9.20 -20.30
CA LEU A 424 0.81 8.70 -19.53
C LEU A 424 0.53 7.30 -18.95
N ALA A 425 -0.63 7.09 -18.36
CA ALA A 425 -1.00 5.82 -17.76
C ALA A 425 -1.02 4.69 -18.80
N ARG A 426 -1.61 4.93 -19.96
CA ARG A 426 -1.62 3.98 -21.08
C ARG A 426 -0.23 3.70 -21.63
N TRP A 427 0.62 4.72 -21.69
CA TRP A 427 2.01 4.57 -22.12
C TRP A 427 2.80 3.69 -21.15
N ILE A 428 2.61 3.87 -19.84
CA ILE A 428 3.26 3.05 -18.80
C ILE A 428 2.92 1.57 -18.97
N VAL A 429 1.66 1.22 -19.22
CA VAL A 429 1.21 -0.17 -19.33
C VAL A 429 1.18 -0.70 -20.76
N SER A 430 1.72 0.05 -21.71
CA SER A 430 1.85 -0.42 -23.10
C SER A 430 2.72 -1.68 -23.16
N SER A 431 2.33 -2.64 -23.98
CA SER A 431 3.16 -3.82 -24.28
C SER A 431 4.50 -3.49 -24.92
N GLU A 432 4.63 -2.28 -25.50
CA GLU A 432 5.88 -1.78 -26.05
C GLU A 432 6.79 -1.19 -24.97
N ASN A 433 6.27 -0.90 -23.76
CA ASN A 433 7.08 -0.37 -22.66
C ASN A 433 8.02 -1.49 -22.14
N PRO A 434 9.35 -1.30 -22.21
CA PRO A 434 10.30 -2.35 -21.85
C PRO A 434 10.43 -2.59 -20.35
N LEU A 435 9.89 -1.73 -19.50
CA LEU A 435 10.21 -1.68 -18.08
C LEU A 435 9.07 -2.20 -17.20
N THR A 436 7.86 -1.71 -17.37
CA THR A 436 6.76 -1.89 -16.39
C THR A 436 6.53 -3.35 -16.02
N ALA A 437 6.36 -4.25 -17.00
CA ALA A 437 6.11 -5.65 -16.72
C ALA A 437 7.31 -6.32 -16.02
N ARG A 438 8.55 -6.05 -16.45
CA ARG A 438 9.78 -6.54 -15.82
C ARG A 438 9.91 -6.06 -14.37
N VAL A 439 9.65 -4.79 -14.11
CA VAL A 439 9.76 -4.19 -12.77
C VAL A 439 8.78 -4.84 -11.81
N ILE A 440 7.52 -5.01 -12.21
CA ILE A 440 6.49 -5.61 -11.36
C ILE A 440 6.75 -7.09 -11.11
N VAL A 441 7.08 -7.85 -12.14
CA VAL A 441 7.45 -9.26 -12.01
C VAL A 441 8.66 -9.42 -11.08
N ASN A 442 9.69 -8.61 -11.25
CA ASN A 442 10.88 -8.63 -10.40
C ASN A 442 10.56 -8.36 -8.92
N ARG A 443 9.67 -7.40 -8.63
CA ARG A 443 9.27 -7.07 -7.25
C ARG A 443 8.37 -8.14 -6.63
N VAL A 444 7.49 -8.76 -7.40
CA VAL A 444 6.72 -9.92 -6.93
C VAL A 444 7.67 -11.08 -6.63
N TRP A 445 8.60 -11.37 -7.53
CA TRP A 445 9.63 -12.39 -7.32
C TRP A 445 10.43 -12.16 -6.04
N GLN A 446 10.84 -10.91 -5.80
CA GLN A 446 11.59 -10.52 -4.60
C GLN A 446 10.84 -10.84 -3.29
N GLN A 447 9.52 -10.77 -3.26
CA GLN A 447 8.76 -11.11 -2.06
C GLN A 447 8.87 -12.60 -1.72
N TYR A 448 8.95 -13.47 -2.72
CA TYR A 448 9.07 -14.92 -2.55
C TYR A 448 10.49 -15.39 -2.26
N PHE A 449 11.47 -14.79 -2.91
CA PHE A 449 12.86 -15.25 -2.85
C PHE A 449 13.78 -14.33 -2.03
N GLY A 450 13.25 -13.22 -1.50
CA GLY A 450 13.99 -12.24 -0.70
C GLY A 450 14.95 -11.36 -1.51
N ARG A 451 15.12 -11.64 -2.81
CA ARG A 451 15.91 -10.90 -3.78
C ARG A 451 15.22 -10.93 -5.13
N GLY A 452 15.26 -9.83 -5.87
CA GLY A 452 14.79 -9.79 -7.25
C GLY A 452 15.75 -10.50 -8.20
N ILE A 453 15.27 -10.85 -9.37
CA ILE A 453 16.12 -11.30 -10.50
C ILE A 453 17.08 -10.16 -10.88
N VAL A 454 16.59 -8.92 -10.85
CA VAL A 454 17.40 -7.70 -10.79
C VAL A 454 17.47 -7.27 -9.33
N GLU A 455 18.65 -7.22 -8.74
CA GLU A 455 18.83 -6.94 -7.31
C GLU A 455 18.46 -5.50 -6.93
N THR A 456 18.81 -4.54 -7.81
CA THR A 456 18.46 -3.13 -7.69
C THR A 456 17.04 -2.89 -8.18
N ASP A 457 16.04 -3.27 -7.40
CA ASP A 457 14.63 -3.33 -7.78
C ASP A 457 14.00 -1.96 -8.13
N ASN A 458 14.66 -0.86 -7.81
CA ASN A 458 14.29 0.52 -8.12
C ASN A 458 15.24 1.20 -9.14
N ASP A 459 16.21 0.44 -9.67
CA ASP A 459 17.16 0.92 -10.67
C ASP A 459 17.43 -0.15 -11.73
N PHE A 460 16.66 -0.08 -12.83
CA PHE A 460 16.82 -0.86 -14.05
C PHE A 460 17.61 -0.08 -15.12
N GLY A 461 18.14 1.10 -14.73
CA GLY A 461 18.99 1.94 -15.56
C GLY A 461 20.42 1.43 -15.68
N LEU A 462 21.30 2.30 -16.20
CA LEU A 462 22.69 1.93 -16.49
C LEU A 462 23.55 1.62 -15.24
N GLN A 463 23.12 2.07 -14.05
CA GLN A 463 23.80 1.78 -12.78
C GLN A 463 23.19 0.60 -12.04
N GLY A 464 22.05 0.08 -12.52
CA GLY A 464 21.38 -1.09 -11.95
C GLY A 464 22.17 -2.38 -12.15
N SER A 465 21.88 -3.36 -11.31
CA SER A 465 22.43 -4.71 -11.41
C SER A 465 21.91 -5.42 -12.65
N MET A 466 22.76 -6.18 -13.31
CA MET A 466 22.32 -7.09 -14.38
C MET A 466 21.42 -8.18 -13.78
N PRO A 467 20.39 -8.61 -14.51
CA PRO A 467 19.54 -9.73 -14.06
C PRO A 467 20.33 -11.02 -13.95
N THR A 468 20.11 -11.78 -12.87
CA THR A 468 20.74 -13.11 -12.70
C THR A 468 20.23 -14.13 -13.71
N HIS A 469 18.96 -14.01 -14.12
CA HIS A 469 18.28 -14.87 -15.08
C HIS A 469 17.49 -13.99 -16.09
N PRO A 470 18.19 -13.39 -17.08
CA PRO A 470 17.57 -12.42 -17.99
C PRO A 470 16.42 -13.04 -18.82
N GLU A 471 16.59 -14.25 -19.31
CA GLU A 471 15.58 -14.95 -20.11
C GLU A 471 14.33 -15.28 -19.29
N LEU A 472 14.51 -15.68 -18.02
CA LEU A 472 13.39 -15.91 -17.11
C LEU A 472 12.62 -14.61 -16.83
N LEU A 473 13.33 -13.51 -16.60
CA LEU A 473 12.69 -12.20 -16.37
C LEU A 473 11.83 -11.78 -17.55
N ASP A 474 12.36 -11.93 -18.77
CA ASP A 474 11.66 -11.56 -19.99
C ASP A 474 10.47 -12.51 -20.24
N TRP A 475 10.68 -13.81 -20.06
CA TRP A 475 9.59 -14.77 -20.20
C TRP A 475 8.44 -14.49 -19.23
N LEU A 476 8.74 -14.25 -17.94
CA LEU A 476 7.74 -13.91 -16.93
C LEU A 476 7.03 -12.59 -17.25
N ALA A 477 7.75 -11.58 -17.74
CA ALA A 477 7.17 -10.28 -18.09
C ALA A 477 6.17 -10.41 -19.26
N VAL A 478 6.53 -11.17 -20.31
CA VAL A 478 5.63 -11.40 -21.43
C VAL A 478 4.45 -12.28 -21.03
N GLU A 479 4.69 -13.36 -20.29
CA GLU A 479 3.63 -14.23 -19.77
C GLU A 479 2.63 -13.47 -18.89
N PHE A 480 3.11 -12.56 -18.04
CA PHE A 480 2.27 -11.69 -17.21
C PHE A 480 1.34 -10.82 -18.06
N MET A 481 1.86 -10.19 -19.12
CA MET A 481 1.06 -9.40 -20.07
C MET A 481 0.07 -10.27 -20.83
N GLU A 482 0.50 -11.40 -21.39
CA GLU A 482 -0.33 -12.33 -22.18
C GLU A 482 -1.45 -12.98 -21.36
N LYS A 483 -1.23 -13.20 -20.04
CA LYS A 483 -2.25 -13.70 -19.11
C LYS A 483 -3.17 -12.58 -18.57
N GLY A 484 -3.23 -11.43 -19.26
CA GLY A 484 -4.11 -10.33 -18.93
C GLY A 484 -3.69 -9.56 -17.67
N TRP A 485 -2.39 -9.46 -17.42
CA TRP A 485 -1.84 -8.71 -16.28
C TRP A 485 -2.36 -9.20 -14.90
N SER A 486 -2.69 -10.48 -14.78
CA SER A 486 -3.21 -11.08 -13.55
C SER A 486 -2.08 -11.33 -12.55
N LEU A 487 -2.13 -10.63 -11.42
CA LEU A 487 -1.19 -10.86 -10.32
C LEU A 487 -1.41 -12.23 -9.68
N LYS A 488 -2.66 -12.69 -9.55
CA LYS A 488 -2.94 -14.02 -8.97
C LYS A 488 -2.38 -15.16 -9.83
N GLN A 489 -2.42 -15.01 -11.17
CA GLN A 489 -1.79 -15.99 -12.06
C GLN A 489 -0.26 -15.97 -11.92
N LEU A 490 0.36 -14.81 -11.80
CA LEU A 490 1.79 -14.68 -11.55
C LEU A 490 2.17 -15.32 -10.21
N HIS A 491 1.42 -15.06 -9.14
CA HIS A 491 1.61 -15.69 -7.83
C HIS A 491 1.51 -17.21 -7.94
N ARG A 492 0.45 -17.71 -8.59
CA ARG A 492 0.25 -19.14 -8.79
C ARG A 492 1.41 -19.80 -9.53
N GLN A 493 1.88 -19.20 -10.63
CA GLN A 493 3.03 -19.71 -11.38
C GLN A 493 4.28 -19.84 -10.52
N ILE A 494 4.55 -18.84 -9.68
CA ILE A 494 5.73 -18.84 -8.80
C ILE A 494 5.60 -19.90 -7.72
N VAL A 495 4.48 -19.93 -6.98
CA VAL A 495 4.35 -20.84 -5.83
C VAL A 495 4.17 -22.30 -6.20
N MET A 496 3.70 -22.58 -7.43
CA MET A 496 3.61 -23.94 -7.98
C MET A 496 4.95 -24.47 -8.51
N SER A 497 5.97 -23.60 -8.69
CA SER A 497 7.27 -24.03 -9.21
C SER A 497 8.04 -24.89 -8.19
N GLY A 498 8.78 -25.86 -8.67
CA GLY A 498 9.72 -26.64 -7.86
C GLY A 498 10.79 -25.74 -7.23
N THR A 499 11.18 -24.66 -7.90
CA THR A 499 12.11 -23.66 -7.40
C THR A 499 11.61 -23.00 -6.11
N TYR A 500 10.33 -22.65 -6.03
CA TYR A 500 9.72 -22.10 -4.81
C TYR A 500 9.58 -23.17 -3.71
N ARG A 501 9.28 -24.40 -4.09
CA ARG A 501 9.00 -25.51 -3.17
C ARG A 501 10.26 -26.10 -2.54
N GLN A 502 11.46 -25.73 -3.01
CA GLN A 502 12.73 -26.20 -2.44
C GLN A 502 12.84 -25.98 -0.94
N SER A 503 13.58 -26.85 -0.29
CA SER A 503 14.01 -26.71 1.10
C SER A 503 14.91 -25.47 1.28
N SER A 504 14.79 -24.83 2.44
CA SER A 504 15.64 -23.69 2.86
C SER A 504 16.92 -24.14 3.59
N HIS A 505 17.12 -25.43 3.81
CA HIS A 505 18.27 -25.93 4.55
C HIS A 505 19.60 -25.51 3.92
N VAL A 506 20.55 -25.14 4.80
CA VAL A 506 21.89 -24.75 4.38
C VAL A 506 22.62 -25.97 3.78
N ARG A 507 23.24 -25.75 2.62
CA ARG A 507 24.02 -26.78 1.91
C ARG A 507 25.48 -26.37 1.88
N VAL A 508 26.36 -27.29 2.24
CA VAL A 508 27.80 -27.05 2.32
C VAL A 508 28.41 -26.76 0.94
N ASP A 509 27.93 -27.43 -0.10
CA ASP A 509 28.39 -27.25 -1.49
C ASP A 509 28.07 -25.85 -2.07
N LEU A 510 27.05 -25.16 -1.53
CA LEU A 510 26.67 -23.81 -1.91
C LEU A 510 27.47 -22.73 -1.18
N ALA A 511 28.06 -23.06 -0.03
CA ALA A 511 28.79 -22.08 0.78
C ALA A 511 29.97 -21.41 0.04
N GLU A 512 30.60 -22.15 -0.90
CA GLU A 512 31.71 -21.63 -1.73
C GLU A 512 31.25 -21.15 -3.10
N LYS A 513 30.25 -21.84 -3.71
CA LYS A 513 29.85 -21.59 -5.10
C LYS A 513 28.80 -20.51 -5.27
N ASP A 514 27.85 -20.42 -4.32
CA ASP A 514 26.74 -19.47 -4.36
C ASP A 514 26.25 -19.14 -2.94
N PRO A 515 27.08 -18.52 -2.09
CA PRO A 515 26.73 -18.23 -0.70
C PRO A 515 25.48 -17.35 -0.60
N ASP A 516 25.31 -16.44 -1.53
CA ASP A 516 24.19 -15.50 -1.59
C ASP A 516 22.93 -16.06 -2.30
N ASN A 517 22.99 -17.32 -2.78
CA ASN A 517 21.89 -17.99 -3.46
C ASN A 517 21.34 -17.18 -4.66
N TYR A 518 22.25 -16.65 -5.49
CA TYR A 518 21.88 -15.99 -6.75
C TYR A 518 21.30 -16.95 -7.79
N LEU A 519 21.76 -18.21 -7.74
CA LEU A 519 21.38 -19.27 -8.68
C LEU A 519 20.10 -20.01 -8.26
N LEU A 520 19.53 -19.66 -7.10
CA LEU A 520 18.29 -20.24 -6.58
C LEU A 520 18.32 -21.77 -6.39
N ALA A 521 19.49 -22.29 -5.96
CA ALA A 521 19.66 -23.72 -5.70
C ALA A 521 18.97 -24.20 -4.39
N ARG A 522 18.43 -23.28 -3.59
CA ARG A 522 17.62 -23.56 -2.39
C ARG A 522 16.63 -22.42 -2.15
N GLN A 523 15.63 -22.61 -1.28
CA GLN A 523 14.80 -21.51 -0.80
C GLN A 523 15.53 -20.73 0.31
N ARG A 524 15.09 -19.51 0.57
CA ARG A 524 15.60 -18.65 1.65
C ARG A 524 14.65 -18.62 2.84
N ARG A 525 15.22 -18.61 4.04
CA ARG A 525 14.50 -18.24 5.25
C ARG A 525 14.37 -16.72 5.30
N LEU A 526 13.17 -16.22 5.52
CA LEU A 526 12.89 -14.80 5.56
C LEU A 526 12.13 -14.44 6.83
N ARG A 527 12.63 -13.46 7.57
CA ARG A 527 11.87 -12.90 8.69
C ARG A 527 10.59 -12.24 8.16
N LEU A 528 9.50 -12.44 8.89
CA LEU A 528 8.19 -11.88 8.55
C LEU A 528 8.19 -10.35 8.70
N ASP A 529 7.38 -9.68 7.90
CA ASP A 529 7.16 -8.23 7.97
C ASP A 529 6.43 -7.87 9.28
N ALA A 530 6.60 -6.64 9.76
CA ALA A 530 6.09 -6.15 11.05
C ALA A 530 4.60 -6.46 11.29
N GLU A 531 3.77 -6.21 10.28
CA GLU A 531 2.33 -6.45 10.36
C GLU A 531 2.02 -7.95 10.48
N ILE A 532 2.80 -8.79 9.78
CA ILE A 532 2.61 -10.24 9.79
C ILE A 532 3.07 -10.83 11.13
N VAL A 533 4.15 -10.31 11.74
CA VAL A 533 4.58 -10.71 13.10
C VAL A 533 3.46 -10.49 14.11
N ARG A 534 2.77 -9.36 14.04
CA ARG A 534 1.58 -9.10 14.86
C ARG A 534 0.47 -10.09 14.54
N ASP A 535 0.17 -10.31 13.26
CA ASP A 535 -0.94 -11.16 12.80
C ASP A 535 -0.75 -12.63 13.21
N VAL A 536 0.47 -13.16 13.10
CA VAL A 536 0.82 -14.51 13.57
C VAL A 536 0.63 -14.63 15.08
N SER A 537 1.05 -13.63 15.85
CA SER A 537 0.88 -13.62 17.30
C SER A 537 -0.59 -13.55 17.72
N LEU A 538 -1.40 -12.74 17.02
CA LEU A 538 -2.85 -12.68 17.21
C LEU A 538 -3.52 -14.01 16.85
N SER A 539 -3.13 -14.62 15.74
CA SER A 539 -3.65 -15.94 15.31
C SER A 539 -3.31 -17.03 16.32
N ALA A 540 -2.06 -17.10 16.76
CA ALA A 540 -1.60 -18.09 17.73
C ALA A 540 -2.35 -17.95 19.06
N SER A 541 -2.59 -16.73 19.53
CA SER A 541 -3.30 -16.43 20.78
C SER A 541 -4.82 -16.53 20.69
N GLY A 542 -5.39 -16.75 19.48
CA GLY A 542 -6.84 -16.83 19.27
C GLY A 542 -7.57 -15.50 19.35
N LEU A 543 -6.85 -14.38 19.32
CA LEU A 543 -7.44 -13.04 19.43
C LEU A 543 -7.70 -12.37 18.07
N LEU A 544 -7.19 -12.92 16.96
CA LEU A 544 -7.27 -12.29 15.65
C LEU A 544 -8.71 -12.00 15.24
N SER A 545 -9.01 -10.71 14.97
CA SER A 545 -10.27 -10.29 14.35
C SER A 545 -10.21 -10.43 12.83
N GLY A 546 -11.23 -11.08 12.26
CA GLY A 546 -11.42 -11.21 10.80
C GLY A 546 -12.02 -9.99 10.11
N LYS A 547 -12.25 -8.88 10.82
CA LYS A 547 -12.89 -7.68 10.28
C LYS A 547 -11.97 -6.99 9.26
N MET A 548 -12.46 -6.85 8.04
CA MET A 548 -11.77 -6.22 6.93
C MET A 548 -12.29 -4.80 6.66
N GLY A 549 -11.41 -3.97 6.05
CA GLY A 549 -11.78 -2.63 5.60
C GLY A 549 -12.12 -1.65 6.72
N GLY A 550 -12.57 -0.46 6.34
CA GLY A 550 -12.97 0.57 7.29
C GLY A 550 -11.81 1.38 7.90
N PRO A 551 -12.10 2.28 8.85
CA PRO A 551 -11.09 3.16 9.44
C PRO A 551 -9.90 2.41 10.06
N PRO A 552 -8.72 3.05 10.17
CA PRO A 552 -7.58 2.49 10.89
C PRO A 552 -7.88 2.33 12.38
N VAL A 553 -7.13 1.43 13.03
CA VAL A 553 -7.28 1.08 14.44
C VAL A 553 -6.04 1.44 15.25
N TYR A 554 -6.21 1.55 16.55
CA TYR A 554 -5.18 1.97 17.50
C TYR A 554 -4.91 0.83 18.50
N PRO A 555 -4.02 -0.13 18.17
CA PRO A 555 -3.65 -1.18 19.12
C PRO A 555 -2.91 -0.60 20.33
N PRO A 556 -2.77 -1.36 21.46
CA PRO A 556 -1.95 -0.93 22.59
C PRO A 556 -0.50 -0.66 22.16
N ILE A 557 0.07 0.42 22.67
CA ILE A 557 1.48 0.78 22.53
C ILE A 557 2.04 1.20 23.89
N PRO A 558 3.37 1.19 24.10
CA PRO A 558 3.97 1.68 25.33
C PRO A 558 3.59 3.14 25.62
N GLN A 559 3.45 3.46 26.92
CA GLN A 559 3.12 4.83 27.33
C GLN A 559 4.20 5.83 26.93
N GLY A 560 3.78 7.08 26.61
CA GLY A 560 4.68 8.18 26.31
C GLY A 560 5.18 8.23 24.86
N VAL A 561 4.98 7.20 24.05
CA VAL A 561 5.46 7.16 22.65
C VAL A 561 4.91 8.35 21.85
N MET A 562 3.63 8.64 21.97
CA MET A 562 2.98 9.73 21.20
C MET A 562 3.38 11.14 21.67
N SER A 563 4.12 11.24 22.76
CA SER A 563 4.67 12.50 23.28
C SER A 563 6.13 12.75 22.86
N LEU A 564 6.75 11.84 22.12
CA LEU A 564 8.15 11.95 21.67
C LEU A 564 8.33 12.93 20.50
N GLY A 565 7.27 13.28 19.77
CA GLY A 565 7.32 14.24 18.67
C GLY A 565 7.17 15.70 19.12
N GLN A 566 7.25 16.64 18.19
CA GLN A 566 7.05 18.08 18.46
C GLN A 566 5.59 18.42 18.83
N ALA A 567 4.63 17.62 18.40
CA ALA A 567 3.22 17.76 18.73
C ALA A 567 2.73 16.56 19.54
N ASN A 568 1.91 16.80 20.56
CA ASN A 568 1.22 15.72 21.26
C ASN A 568 0.17 15.12 20.33
N ARG A 569 0.22 13.79 20.16
CA ARG A 569 -0.70 13.03 19.32
C ARG A 569 -1.61 12.18 20.17
N GLU A 570 -2.89 12.14 19.83
CA GLU A 570 -3.84 11.29 20.52
C GLU A 570 -3.68 9.83 20.03
N TRP A 571 -3.60 8.90 20.98
CA TRP A 571 -3.63 7.46 20.72
C TRP A 571 -4.62 6.80 21.66
N LYS A 572 -5.89 6.88 21.28
CA LYS A 572 -6.97 6.22 22.03
C LYS A 572 -7.05 4.76 21.60
N VAL A 573 -6.60 3.89 22.48
CA VAL A 573 -6.59 2.45 22.21
C VAL A 573 -7.99 1.96 21.83
N SER A 574 -8.08 1.24 20.71
CA SER A 574 -9.33 0.65 20.23
C SER A 574 -9.89 -0.39 21.20
N ALA A 575 -11.21 -0.49 21.25
CA ALA A 575 -11.93 -1.46 22.11
C ALA A 575 -12.54 -2.58 21.27
N GLY A 576 -12.93 -3.68 21.95
CA GLY A 576 -13.57 -4.82 21.31
C GLY A 576 -12.72 -5.47 20.23
N GLU A 577 -13.32 -5.93 19.14
CA GLU A 577 -12.65 -6.60 18.03
C GLU A 577 -11.65 -5.71 17.29
N ASP A 578 -11.86 -4.40 17.23
CA ASP A 578 -10.96 -3.45 16.57
C ASP A 578 -9.57 -3.38 17.24
N ARG A 579 -9.45 -3.77 18.53
CA ARG A 579 -8.19 -3.89 19.25
C ARG A 579 -7.29 -5.00 18.67
N TYR A 580 -7.90 -6.03 18.10
CA TYR A 580 -7.26 -7.25 17.64
C TYR A 580 -7.27 -7.43 16.12
N ARG A 581 -7.54 -6.36 15.40
CA ARG A 581 -7.43 -6.38 13.93
C ARG A 581 -5.99 -6.57 13.48
N ARG A 582 -5.84 -7.03 12.25
CA ARG A 582 -4.54 -7.24 11.59
C ARG A 582 -3.67 -5.98 11.67
N GLY A 583 -2.36 -6.19 11.73
CA GLY A 583 -1.35 -5.13 11.72
C GLY A 583 -1.50 -4.16 10.55
N PHE A 584 -1.99 -4.65 9.42
CA PHE A 584 -2.32 -3.88 8.22
C PHE A 584 -3.23 -2.66 8.47
N TYR A 585 -4.13 -2.74 9.46
CA TYR A 585 -5.09 -1.67 9.80
C TYR A 585 -4.60 -0.72 10.89
N THR A 586 -3.42 -0.95 11.44
CA THR A 586 -2.85 -0.07 12.47
C THR A 586 -2.64 1.33 11.91
N PHE A 587 -3.11 2.35 12.64
CA PHE A 587 -2.89 3.76 12.29
C PHE A 587 -1.40 4.09 12.26
N VAL A 588 -0.94 4.73 11.20
CA VAL A 588 0.47 5.10 11.02
C VAL A 588 0.61 6.62 10.99
N TYR A 589 1.20 7.18 12.08
CA TYR A 589 1.80 8.50 12.05
C TYR A 589 3.17 8.43 11.40
N ARG A 590 3.47 9.31 10.44
CA ARG A 590 4.79 9.36 9.80
C ARG A 590 5.89 9.78 10.77
N ALA A 591 5.67 10.87 11.53
CA ALA A 591 6.66 11.39 12.47
C ALA A 591 6.81 10.55 13.74
N THR A 592 5.84 9.71 14.08
CA THR A 592 5.87 8.86 15.28
C THR A 592 5.15 7.53 14.99
N PRO A 593 5.75 6.66 14.15
CA PRO A 593 5.15 5.37 13.85
C PRO A 593 5.10 4.48 15.11
N PRO A 594 4.16 3.51 15.19
CA PRO A 594 4.10 2.56 16.29
C PRO A 594 5.43 1.82 16.47
N PRO A 595 5.98 1.72 17.72
CA PRO A 595 7.31 1.13 17.96
C PRO A 595 7.46 -0.30 17.43
N SER A 596 6.45 -1.13 17.59
CA SER A 596 6.46 -2.51 17.07
C SER A 596 6.59 -2.56 15.54
N MET A 597 6.07 -1.58 14.82
CA MET A 597 6.25 -1.48 13.35
C MET A 597 7.70 -1.09 13.03
N SER A 598 8.23 -0.04 13.66
CA SER A 598 9.59 0.46 13.41
C SER A 598 10.67 -0.56 13.78
N VAL A 599 10.51 -1.26 14.90
CA VAL A 599 11.46 -2.29 15.36
C VAL A 599 11.54 -3.46 14.39
N PHE A 600 10.45 -3.76 13.69
CA PHE A 600 10.38 -4.80 12.65
C PHE A 600 10.49 -4.26 11.22
N ASP A 601 11.20 -3.13 11.05
CA ASP A 601 11.62 -2.56 9.76
C ASP A 601 10.45 -2.15 8.83
N ALA A 602 9.29 -1.78 9.37
CA ALA A 602 8.23 -1.17 8.56
C ALA A 602 8.70 0.19 8.02
N PRO A 603 8.39 0.55 6.76
CA PRO A 603 8.78 1.82 6.19
C PRO A 603 8.07 2.99 6.88
N ASP A 604 8.73 4.15 6.87
CA ASP A 604 8.24 5.38 7.51
C ASP A 604 7.15 6.12 6.73
N GLY A 605 6.91 5.73 5.47
CA GLY A 605 5.91 6.34 4.60
C GLY A 605 6.29 7.74 4.08
N TYR A 606 7.52 8.19 4.25
CA TYR A 606 8.01 9.45 3.68
C TYR A 606 8.36 9.35 2.21
N SER A 607 8.91 8.22 1.80
CA SER A 607 9.29 7.92 0.44
C SER A 607 8.78 6.55 -0.02
N THR A 608 8.79 6.32 -1.33
CA THR A 608 8.46 5.02 -1.93
C THR A 608 9.40 3.94 -1.41
N CYS A 609 8.83 2.87 -0.83
CA CYS A 609 9.57 1.70 -0.40
C CYS A 609 9.23 0.51 -1.31
N THR A 610 10.16 0.14 -2.18
CA THR A 610 10.02 -0.99 -3.11
C THR A 610 10.53 -2.29 -2.50
N ARG A 611 11.44 -2.19 -1.52
CA ARG A 611 12.02 -3.30 -0.78
C ARG A 611 12.22 -2.92 0.69
N ARG A 612 11.60 -3.69 1.60
CA ARG A 612 11.87 -3.56 3.02
C ARG A 612 13.21 -4.19 3.39
N VAL A 613 13.97 -3.52 4.23
CA VAL A 613 15.10 -4.14 4.93
C VAL A 613 14.55 -5.20 5.88
N ARG A 614 15.24 -6.33 6.03
CA ARG A 614 14.91 -7.36 7.01
C ARG A 614 16.10 -7.55 7.93
N SER A 615 16.08 -6.85 9.07
CA SER A 615 17.08 -7.00 10.10
C SER A 615 16.72 -8.11 11.11
N ASN A 616 17.69 -8.58 11.86
CA ASN A 616 17.48 -9.44 13.03
C ASN A 616 18.25 -8.85 14.19
N THR A 617 17.52 -8.22 15.12
CA THR A 617 18.12 -7.44 16.20
C THR A 617 17.61 -7.91 17.57
N PRO A 618 18.41 -7.76 18.66
CA PRO A 618 17.94 -8.02 20.01
C PRO A 618 16.71 -7.19 20.42
N LEU A 619 16.52 -6.01 19.82
CA LEU A 619 15.34 -5.16 20.10
C LEU A 619 14.05 -5.81 19.64
N GLN A 620 14.08 -6.60 18.57
CA GLN A 620 12.92 -7.35 18.09
C GLN A 620 12.49 -8.41 19.10
N ALA A 621 13.44 -9.19 19.61
CA ALA A 621 13.16 -10.16 20.68
C ALA A 621 12.64 -9.48 21.95
N LEU A 622 13.23 -8.35 22.35
CA LEU A 622 12.76 -7.58 23.51
C LEU A 622 11.35 -7.02 23.29
N ALA A 623 11.00 -6.58 22.06
CA ALA A 623 9.65 -6.11 21.74
C ALA A 623 8.63 -7.24 21.88
N LEU A 624 8.89 -8.42 21.31
CA LEU A 624 8.02 -9.59 21.43
C LEU A 624 7.80 -10.03 22.91
N MET A 625 8.80 -9.82 23.76
CA MET A 625 8.71 -10.19 25.16
C MET A 625 8.05 -9.13 26.05
N ASN A 626 8.13 -7.83 25.70
CA ASN A 626 7.82 -6.76 26.66
C ASN A 626 6.86 -5.69 26.14
N ASP A 627 6.61 -5.62 24.82
CA ASP A 627 5.62 -4.67 24.30
C ASP A 627 4.22 -5.01 24.84
N THR A 628 3.45 -4.00 25.20
CA THR A 628 2.13 -4.14 25.83
C THR A 628 1.18 -5.04 25.04
N ALA A 629 1.19 -4.93 23.71
CA ALA A 629 0.33 -5.75 22.86
C ALA A 629 0.78 -7.22 22.86
N PHE A 630 2.10 -7.49 22.79
CA PHE A 630 2.61 -8.85 22.76
C PHE A 630 2.50 -9.55 24.12
N VAL A 631 2.59 -8.81 25.22
CA VAL A 631 2.28 -9.35 26.56
C VAL A 631 0.84 -9.80 26.64
N GLU A 632 -0.10 -9.01 26.15
CA GLU A 632 -1.53 -9.37 26.09
C GLU A 632 -1.77 -10.64 25.23
N PHE A 633 -1.06 -10.79 24.12
CA PHE A 633 -1.14 -12.00 23.29
C PHE A 633 -0.57 -13.23 24.02
N ALA A 634 0.52 -13.05 24.75
CA ALA A 634 1.09 -14.13 25.57
C ALA A 634 0.17 -14.56 26.71
N GLU A 635 -0.53 -13.62 27.36
CA GLU A 635 -1.54 -13.95 28.39
C GLU A 635 -2.72 -14.74 27.80
N ALA A 636 -3.15 -14.43 26.58
CA ALA A 636 -4.19 -15.20 25.91
C ALA A 636 -3.69 -16.59 25.49
N LEU A 637 -2.48 -16.70 24.96
CA LEU A 637 -1.87 -17.98 24.61
C LEU A 637 -1.61 -18.86 25.85
N ALA A 638 -1.25 -18.25 26.98
CA ALA A 638 -1.11 -18.98 28.26
C ALA A 638 -2.42 -19.64 28.71
N LYS A 639 -3.58 -19.02 28.45
CA LYS A 639 -4.90 -19.64 28.70
C LYS A 639 -5.13 -20.84 27.79
N ILE A 640 -4.70 -20.77 26.53
CA ILE A 640 -4.77 -21.93 25.61
C ILE A 640 -3.88 -23.06 26.10
N ILE A 641 -2.66 -22.77 26.60
CA ILE A 641 -1.78 -23.78 27.22
C ILE A 641 -2.48 -24.47 28.39
N GLN A 642 -3.20 -23.72 29.23
CA GLN A 642 -3.94 -24.27 30.39
C GLN A 642 -5.16 -25.11 29.99
N GLN A 643 -5.86 -24.72 28.95
CA GLN A 643 -7.11 -25.35 28.51
C GLN A 643 -6.88 -26.53 27.57
N ASP A 644 -6.06 -26.31 26.53
CA ASP A 644 -5.89 -27.21 25.38
C ASP A 644 -4.50 -27.89 25.36
N GLY A 645 -3.62 -27.51 26.27
CA GLY A 645 -2.29 -28.09 26.42
C GLY A 645 -1.19 -27.36 25.65
N LEU A 646 0.06 -27.61 26.06
CA LEU A 646 1.27 -27.00 25.51
C LEU A 646 1.47 -27.34 24.02
N GLU A 647 1.16 -28.57 23.62
CA GLU A 647 1.30 -29.03 22.23
C GLU A 647 0.42 -28.22 21.28
N THR A 648 -0.83 -27.98 21.65
CA THR A 648 -1.77 -27.15 20.86
C THR A 648 -1.21 -25.72 20.69
N ALA A 649 -0.73 -25.09 21.75
CA ALA A 649 -0.15 -23.77 21.68
C ALA A 649 1.12 -23.72 20.82
N PHE A 650 1.97 -24.76 20.92
CA PHE A 650 3.17 -24.89 20.07
C PHE A 650 2.79 -25.00 18.58
N ARG A 651 1.83 -25.87 18.24
CA ARG A 651 1.33 -26.06 16.86
C ARG A 651 0.69 -24.78 16.32
N ARG A 652 0.02 -24.00 17.14
CA ARG A 652 -0.54 -22.69 16.71
C ARG A 652 0.54 -21.68 16.33
N CYS A 653 1.73 -21.75 16.95
CA CYS A 653 2.85 -20.87 16.65
C CYS A 653 3.67 -21.35 15.44
N THR A 654 3.92 -22.67 15.34
CA THR A 654 4.89 -23.25 14.41
C THR A 654 4.28 -24.09 13.28
N SER A 655 3.01 -24.50 13.44
CA SER A 655 2.25 -25.42 12.58
C SER A 655 2.68 -26.91 12.70
N ARG A 656 3.84 -27.23 13.27
CA ARG A 656 4.37 -28.58 13.47
C ARG A 656 4.21 -29.06 14.92
N PHE A 657 4.38 -30.35 15.12
CA PHE A 657 4.48 -30.91 16.49
C PHE A 657 5.80 -30.54 17.15
N PRO A 658 5.82 -30.32 18.50
CA PRO A 658 7.05 -30.12 19.24
C PRO A 658 7.83 -31.44 19.34
N SER A 659 9.16 -31.36 19.36
CA SER A 659 10.02 -32.50 19.72
C SER A 659 9.92 -32.81 21.20
N LEU A 660 10.39 -34.02 21.59
CA LEU A 660 10.44 -34.41 23.00
C LEU A 660 11.33 -33.49 23.85
N GLU A 661 12.40 -32.97 23.26
CA GLU A 661 13.32 -32.02 23.91
C GLU A 661 12.67 -30.66 24.13
N GLU A 662 11.97 -30.13 23.09
CA GLU A 662 11.22 -28.88 23.21
C GLU A 662 10.13 -28.95 24.29
N VAL A 663 9.38 -30.05 24.31
CA VAL A 663 8.37 -30.31 25.34
C VAL A 663 9.02 -30.36 26.76
N ALA A 664 10.16 -31.02 26.87
CA ALA A 664 10.85 -31.14 28.16
C ALA A 664 11.31 -29.77 28.68
N VAL A 665 11.87 -28.92 27.79
CA VAL A 665 12.30 -27.56 28.14
C VAL A 665 11.10 -26.68 28.51
N LEU A 666 10.08 -26.64 27.67
CA LEU A 666 8.91 -25.77 27.83
C LEU A 666 8.12 -26.13 29.13
N LYS A 667 8.06 -27.40 29.51
CA LYS A 667 7.40 -27.84 30.75
C LYS A 667 8.11 -27.37 32.04
N THR A 668 9.35 -26.88 31.96
CA THR A 668 10.04 -26.30 33.12
C THR A 668 9.60 -24.86 33.43
N LEU A 669 8.89 -24.23 32.47
CA LEU A 669 8.42 -22.86 32.57
C LEU A 669 6.98 -22.81 33.09
N ASP A 670 6.62 -21.70 33.74
CA ASP A 670 5.21 -21.39 33.94
C ASP A 670 4.51 -21.10 32.59
N THR A 671 3.18 -21.16 32.56
CA THR A 671 2.42 -21.08 31.33
C THR A 671 2.57 -19.72 30.59
N LEU A 672 2.75 -18.61 31.33
CA LEU A 672 2.97 -17.30 30.73
C LEU A 672 4.36 -17.20 30.11
N SER A 673 5.38 -17.68 30.85
CA SER A 673 6.75 -17.74 30.33
C SER A 673 6.86 -18.65 29.11
N ALA A 674 6.20 -19.81 29.10
CA ALA A 674 6.13 -20.69 27.95
C ALA A 674 5.46 -20.01 26.76
N ALA A 675 4.34 -19.32 26.95
CA ALA A 675 3.65 -18.57 25.91
C ALA A 675 4.54 -17.46 25.30
N ARG A 676 5.27 -16.70 26.15
CA ARG A 676 6.23 -15.67 25.69
C ARG A 676 7.37 -16.26 24.87
N VAL A 677 7.88 -17.41 25.27
CA VAL A 677 8.91 -18.14 24.50
C VAL A 677 8.34 -18.58 23.15
N LEU A 678 7.14 -19.18 23.11
CA LEU A 678 6.51 -19.65 21.89
C LEU A 678 6.28 -18.50 20.87
N LEU A 679 5.81 -17.34 21.30
CA LEU A 679 5.64 -16.18 20.43
C LEU A 679 6.97 -15.56 19.96
N ASN A 680 8.08 -15.85 20.64
CA ASN A 680 9.41 -15.33 20.33
C ASN A 680 10.33 -16.38 19.66
N LEU A 681 9.81 -17.58 19.34
CA LEU A 681 10.58 -18.55 18.57
C LEU A 681 10.92 -17.98 17.20
N ASP A 682 12.14 -18.22 16.75
CA ASP A 682 12.55 -17.84 15.39
C ASP A 682 11.58 -18.38 14.32
N GLU A 683 11.13 -19.62 14.49
CA GLU A 683 10.17 -20.30 13.62
C GLU A 683 8.78 -19.63 13.60
N THR A 684 8.38 -18.97 14.70
CA THR A 684 7.12 -18.21 14.77
C THR A 684 7.18 -16.93 13.91
N VAL A 685 8.33 -16.26 13.91
CA VAL A 685 8.53 -14.95 13.28
C VAL A 685 9.27 -15.02 11.94
N THR A 686 9.57 -16.23 11.46
CA THR A 686 10.29 -16.48 10.21
C THR A 686 9.45 -17.41 9.32
N ARG A 687 9.59 -17.23 8.02
CA ARG A 687 9.07 -18.14 7.00
C ARG A 687 10.25 -18.90 6.40
N GLU A 688 10.20 -20.22 6.38
CA GLU A 688 11.21 -21.12 5.81
C GLU A 688 11.00 -21.38 4.34
#